data_b1a57ead70dde0642381faeb1c87942e
#
_entry.id   b1a57ead70dde0642381faeb1c87942e
#
_cell.length_a   1.000
_cell.length_b   1.000
_cell.length_c   1.000
_cell.angle_alpha   90.00
_cell.angle_beta   90.00
_cell.angle_gamma   90.00
#
_symmetry.space_group_name_H-M   'P 1'
#
loop_
_entity.id
_entity.type
_entity.pdbx_description
1 polymer ?
#
loop_
_entity_poly.entity_id
_entity_poly.type
_entity_poly.pdbx_seq_one_letter_code
_entity_poly.pdbx_strand_id
1 'polypeptide(L)'
;MINGLGVVGWGVGGIEAEAGMLGQPVYFLTPEVVGVHMSGQLREGVTATDLVLHITQLLRAQKVVGKFVEFYGEGAASLPVPDRATIGNMSPEYGATMGYFPIDQESVDYLRATGRSDEQCLAFENYFRAQKMFGMPLRGEIDYSVDIDLDLAEVQPSVAGPKRPQDRINLPELGKTFRELLEKPVRDGGYGKQNVDLREKHPVELNGSAPRNGEMFSTDKKEDQGINPGDELNKIEMVANRPTPDPGTEIEAESREVFAQGRTHIGHGSVLIAAITSCTNTSNPSVMIAAGLLAKKAVERGLRVDPAVKTSLAPGSRVVSDYLAKTGLQEYLDQLGFNLVGYGCTTCIGNSGPLHPNIEKAIHEYDLVAASVLSGNRNFEARVHQHIKANFLMSPPLVVAFALAGRVHIDLSRDPLAKDKDGKETFLRDLWPTLSEIRHVMQSALAPETFRKLYRDFANQNPKWNEIPSSTGDVYQWDEKSDYIHEPPFFQNFSMEPGHIEEIRGARALGIFGDSVTTDHISPAGAIKETSPAGRYLMSRGIQSRDFNSYGSRRGDDLVMTRGTFANVRIKNLMVPGTEGGVTKYFGPSWTGGSKNDEGEQMPIFDAAMKYAETKTPLVILAGHEYGSGSSRDWAAKGTRLLGVKAVIAASFERIHRSNLVGMGVLPLQFPDGVTAQSLGLDGSEIFSITGLSDAIKPGQSVSLEIEGKDGPASAKATAGGQKRAVPVKLRIDTPIEIDYYRHGGILPFVLRQLLAKA
;
A
#
# COMPACT_ATOMS: atom_id res chain seq x y z
N MET A 1 0.55 15.01 -4.85
CA MET A 1 -0.13 16.31 -4.65
C MET A 1 0.58 17.46 -5.36
N ILE A 2 1.90 17.63 -5.18
CA ILE A 2 2.63 18.77 -5.81
C ILE A 2 2.58 18.73 -7.34
N ASN A 3 2.42 17.57 -7.96
CA ASN A 3 2.29 17.46 -9.41
C ASN A 3 1.02 18.15 -9.95
N GLY A 4 -0.03 18.25 -9.14
CA GLY A 4 -1.24 19.02 -9.45
C GLY A 4 -1.06 20.55 -9.37
N LEU A 5 0.10 20.99 -8.85
CA LEU A 5 0.51 22.39 -8.72
C LEU A 5 1.64 22.77 -9.69
N GLY A 6 1.87 21.99 -10.74
CA GLY A 6 2.92 22.25 -11.71
C GLY A 6 4.33 22.00 -11.20
N VAL A 7 4.50 21.17 -10.18
CA VAL A 7 5.81 20.76 -9.67
C VAL A 7 6.09 19.31 -10.07
N VAL A 8 7.23 19.07 -10.70
CA VAL A 8 7.68 17.72 -11.02
C VAL A 8 8.01 16.98 -9.73
N GLY A 9 7.11 16.12 -9.28
CA GLY A 9 7.28 15.26 -8.13
C GLY A 9 7.64 13.85 -8.56
N TRP A 10 8.86 13.44 -8.30
CA TRP A 10 9.35 12.10 -8.62
C TRP A 10 9.25 11.18 -7.40
N GLY A 11 8.47 10.11 -7.51
CA GLY A 11 8.40 9.09 -6.48
C GLY A 11 9.64 8.19 -6.51
N VAL A 12 10.43 8.20 -5.46
CA VAL A 12 11.60 7.32 -5.28
C VAL A 12 11.37 6.32 -4.15
N GLY A 13 12.17 5.25 -4.10
CA GLY A 13 12.25 4.37 -2.96
C GLY A 13 12.92 5.06 -1.76
N GLY A 14 12.67 4.55 -0.53
CA GLY A 14 13.31 5.11 0.66
C GLY A 14 14.83 5.01 0.61
N ILE A 15 15.38 3.96 0.02
CA ILE A 15 16.84 3.78 -0.14
C ILE A 15 17.45 4.88 -1.02
N GLU A 16 16.77 5.26 -2.12
CA GLU A 16 17.17 6.40 -2.94
C GLU A 16 16.99 7.72 -2.20
N ALA A 17 15.91 7.85 -1.40
CA ALA A 17 15.66 9.02 -0.58
C ALA A 17 16.73 9.19 0.51
N GLU A 18 17.15 8.11 1.18
CA GLU A 18 18.26 8.11 2.15
C GLU A 18 19.56 8.65 1.50
N ALA A 19 19.88 8.19 0.29
CA ALA A 19 21.02 8.72 -0.46
C ALA A 19 20.85 10.21 -0.84
N GLY A 20 19.64 10.60 -1.26
CA GLY A 20 19.32 12.00 -1.58
C GLY A 20 19.45 12.92 -0.36
N MET A 21 19.06 12.47 0.84
CA MET A 21 19.26 13.20 2.10
C MET A 21 20.75 13.43 2.43
N LEU A 22 21.62 12.55 1.94
CA LEU A 22 23.09 12.68 2.04
C LEU A 22 23.69 13.46 0.88
N GLY A 23 22.89 14.17 0.09
CA GLY A 23 23.33 15.03 -1.02
C GLY A 23 23.71 14.28 -2.29
N GLN A 24 23.30 13.02 -2.44
CA GLN A 24 23.58 12.25 -3.66
C GLN A 24 22.51 12.54 -4.73
N PRO A 25 22.90 12.70 -6.00
CA PRO A 25 21.95 12.80 -7.09
C PRO A 25 21.25 11.47 -7.37
N VAL A 26 19.99 11.52 -7.76
CA VAL A 26 19.25 10.36 -8.25
C VAL A 26 19.37 10.32 -9.79
N TYR A 27 19.90 9.24 -10.32
CA TYR A 27 20.10 9.04 -11.75
C TYR A 27 18.96 8.20 -12.34
N PHE A 28 18.47 8.60 -13.48
CA PHE A 28 17.46 7.83 -14.23
C PHE A 28 17.61 8.08 -15.75
N LEU A 29 17.14 7.11 -16.51
CA LEU A 29 17.01 7.28 -17.96
C LEU A 29 15.95 8.33 -18.26
N THR A 30 16.18 9.16 -19.28
CA THR A 30 15.18 10.13 -19.74
C THR A 30 13.88 9.39 -20.08
N PRO A 31 12.78 9.63 -19.36
CA PRO A 31 11.54 8.94 -19.60
C PRO A 31 10.84 9.46 -20.85
N GLU A 32 10.08 8.58 -21.51
CA GLU A 32 9.08 9.01 -22.46
C GLU A 32 7.97 9.80 -21.74
N VAL A 33 7.38 10.77 -22.42
CA VAL A 33 6.26 11.58 -21.92
C VAL A 33 4.99 11.20 -22.64
N VAL A 34 3.98 10.78 -21.87
CA VAL A 34 2.65 10.47 -22.35
C VAL A 34 1.73 11.65 -22.08
N GLY A 35 1.20 12.28 -23.12
CA GLY A 35 0.16 13.29 -23.02
C GLY A 35 -1.21 12.63 -22.83
N VAL A 36 -2.02 13.13 -21.90
CA VAL A 36 -3.44 12.78 -21.77
C VAL A 36 -4.25 14.03 -22.04
N HIS A 37 -4.78 14.13 -23.26
CA HIS A 37 -5.67 15.21 -23.67
C HIS A 37 -7.03 15.02 -23.04
N MET A 38 -7.39 15.90 -22.11
CA MET A 38 -8.69 15.90 -21.45
C MET A 38 -9.62 16.91 -22.12
N SER A 39 -10.79 16.46 -22.50
CA SER A 39 -11.88 17.27 -23.05
C SER A 39 -13.15 17.18 -22.20
N GLY A 40 -14.10 18.09 -22.42
CA GLY A 40 -15.38 18.09 -21.73
C GLY A 40 -15.30 18.43 -20.24
N GLN A 41 -16.33 18.05 -19.50
CA GLN A 41 -16.46 18.29 -18.04
C GLN A 41 -17.08 17.08 -17.35
N LEU A 42 -16.75 16.88 -16.06
CA LEU A 42 -17.37 15.87 -15.24
C LEU A 42 -18.87 16.15 -15.07
N ARG A 43 -19.67 15.09 -15.21
CA ARG A 43 -21.14 15.17 -15.01
C ARG A 43 -21.48 15.26 -13.52
N GLU A 44 -22.65 15.79 -13.20
CA GLU A 44 -23.18 15.76 -11.83
C GLU A 44 -23.26 14.33 -11.30
N GLY A 45 -22.85 14.13 -10.05
CA GLY A 45 -22.77 12.80 -9.41
C GLY A 45 -21.48 12.05 -9.63
N VAL A 46 -20.58 12.54 -10.51
CA VAL A 46 -19.23 11.99 -10.72
C VAL A 46 -18.22 12.77 -9.88
N THR A 47 -17.31 12.06 -9.23
CA THR A 47 -16.29 12.63 -8.35
C THR A 47 -14.89 12.53 -8.96
N ALA A 48 -13.93 13.27 -8.39
CA ALA A 48 -12.51 13.13 -8.74
C ALA A 48 -12.00 11.69 -8.52
N THR A 49 -12.59 10.95 -7.59
CA THR A 49 -12.26 9.53 -7.36
C THR A 49 -12.66 8.68 -8.55
N ASP A 50 -13.85 8.86 -9.08
CA ASP A 50 -14.31 8.12 -10.27
C ASP A 50 -13.39 8.38 -11.45
N LEU A 51 -13.00 9.64 -11.63
CA LEU A 51 -12.05 10.06 -12.67
C LEU A 51 -10.70 9.37 -12.50
N VAL A 52 -10.10 9.40 -11.31
CA VAL A 52 -8.77 8.81 -11.11
C VAL A 52 -8.79 7.27 -11.22
N LEU A 53 -9.89 6.62 -10.85
CA LEU A 53 -10.04 5.17 -11.07
C LEU A 53 -10.14 4.85 -12.57
N HIS A 54 -10.85 5.67 -13.34
CA HIS A 54 -10.91 5.56 -14.80
C HIS A 54 -9.52 5.75 -15.44
N ILE A 55 -8.80 6.80 -15.06
CA ILE A 55 -7.42 7.07 -15.50
C ILE A 55 -6.50 5.90 -15.14
N THR A 56 -6.64 5.34 -13.95
CA THR A 56 -5.81 4.21 -13.49
C THR A 56 -6.01 2.98 -14.39
N GLN A 57 -7.24 2.65 -14.73
CA GLN A 57 -7.55 1.57 -15.67
C GLN A 57 -6.99 1.86 -17.07
N LEU A 58 -7.21 3.07 -17.59
CA LEU A 58 -6.76 3.50 -18.92
C LEU A 58 -5.24 3.41 -19.06
N LEU A 59 -4.52 4.03 -18.14
CA LEU A 59 -3.05 4.13 -18.22
C LEU A 59 -2.35 2.79 -17.94
N ARG A 60 -2.90 1.92 -17.09
CA ARG A 60 -2.41 0.54 -16.95
C ARG A 60 -2.52 -0.24 -18.25
N ALA A 61 -3.63 -0.09 -18.98
CA ALA A 61 -3.79 -0.70 -20.30
C ALA A 61 -2.78 -0.17 -21.33
N GLN A 62 -2.38 1.09 -21.22
CA GLN A 62 -1.37 1.75 -22.06
C GLN A 62 0.08 1.49 -21.65
N LYS A 63 0.32 0.71 -20.60
CA LYS A 63 1.66 0.29 -20.12
C LYS A 63 2.62 1.47 -19.89
N VAL A 64 2.19 2.45 -19.10
CA VAL A 64 2.94 3.69 -18.82
C VAL A 64 4.04 3.52 -17.74
N VAL A 65 4.38 2.29 -17.36
CA VAL A 65 5.40 2.02 -16.33
C VAL A 65 6.73 2.65 -16.72
N GLY A 66 7.27 3.49 -15.82
CA GLY A 66 8.53 4.19 -16.04
C GLY A 66 8.43 5.47 -16.89
N LYS A 67 7.25 5.82 -17.39
CA LYS A 67 7.02 7.04 -18.19
C LYS A 67 6.54 8.20 -17.31
N PHE A 68 6.65 9.41 -17.83
CA PHE A 68 5.95 10.58 -17.32
C PHE A 68 4.57 10.67 -17.96
N VAL A 69 3.58 11.10 -17.19
CA VAL A 69 2.25 11.41 -17.72
C VAL A 69 1.94 12.88 -17.46
N GLU A 70 1.55 13.61 -18.51
CA GLU A 70 1.09 14.99 -18.43
C GLU A 70 -0.38 15.07 -18.85
N PHE A 71 -1.19 15.74 -18.02
CA PHE A 71 -2.60 15.95 -18.28
C PHE A 71 -2.79 17.38 -18.80
N TYR A 72 -3.46 17.55 -19.94
CA TYR A 72 -3.60 18.82 -20.60
C TYR A 72 -4.95 18.97 -21.33
N GLY A 73 -5.21 20.11 -21.93
CA GLY A 73 -6.45 20.42 -22.63
C GLY A 73 -7.50 21.11 -21.75
N GLU A 74 -8.64 21.47 -22.35
CA GLU A 74 -9.70 22.22 -21.67
C GLU A 74 -10.37 21.46 -20.53
N GLY A 75 -10.46 20.13 -20.64
CA GLY A 75 -10.95 19.29 -19.55
C GLY A 75 -10.03 19.34 -18.34
N ALA A 76 -8.70 19.30 -18.53
CA ALA A 76 -7.73 19.43 -17.45
C ALA A 76 -7.79 20.84 -16.80
N ALA A 77 -8.00 21.89 -17.60
CA ALA A 77 -8.18 23.26 -17.13
C ALA A 77 -9.45 23.41 -16.26
N SER A 78 -10.49 22.63 -16.51
CA SER A 78 -11.73 22.68 -15.74
C SER A 78 -11.64 22.04 -14.34
N LEU A 79 -10.55 21.29 -14.06
CA LEU A 79 -10.36 20.62 -12.78
C LEU A 79 -9.66 21.54 -11.77
N PRO A 80 -10.21 21.73 -10.56
CA PRO A 80 -9.52 22.46 -9.50
C PRO A 80 -8.31 21.65 -9.00
N VAL A 81 -7.34 22.32 -8.39
CA VAL A 81 -6.10 21.69 -7.91
C VAL A 81 -6.31 20.46 -7.02
N PRO A 82 -7.28 20.42 -6.09
CA PRO A 82 -7.54 19.20 -5.31
C PRO A 82 -7.89 17.97 -6.15
N ASP A 83 -8.61 18.13 -7.26
CA ASP A 83 -8.93 17.05 -8.19
C ASP A 83 -7.68 16.59 -8.96
N ARG A 84 -6.89 17.56 -9.47
CA ARG A 84 -5.58 17.26 -10.09
C ARG A 84 -4.63 16.55 -9.12
N ALA A 85 -4.62 16.98 -7.87
CA ALA A 85 -3.82 16.35 -6.80
C ALA A 85 -4.26 14.91 -6.52
N THR A 86 -5.56 14.62 -6.61
CA THR A 86 -6.11 13.27 -6.51
C THR A 86 -5.57 12.37 -7.62
N ILE A 87 -5.52 12.87 -8.86
CA ILE A 87 -4.98 12.16 -10.02
C ILE A 87 -3.47 11.96 -9.86
N GLY A 88 -2.72 13.02 -9.55
CA GLY A 88 -1.27 12.94 -9.36
C GLY A 88 -0.84 12.01 -8.21
N ASN A 89 -1.68 11.87 -7.18
CA ASN A 89 -1.42 10.97 -6.05
C ASN A 89 -1.42 9.48 -6.45
N MET A 90 -2.24 9.10 -7.42
CA MET A 90 -2.35 7.71 -7.88
C MET A 90 -1.37 7.36 -9.02
N SER A 91 -0.33 8.17 -9.27
CA SER A 91 0.66 7.84 -10.30
C SER A 91 1.33 6.47 -10.10
N PRO A 92 1.68 6.02 -8.89
CA PRO A 92 2.17 4.66 -8.70
C PRO A 92 1.13 3.59 -9.05
N GLU A 93 -0.14 3.85 -8.79
CA GLU A 93 -1.23 2.90 -9.05
C GLU A 93 -1.48 2.71 -10.55
N TYR A 94 -1.41 3.77 -11.35
CA TYR A 94 -1.47 3.59 -12.81
C TYR A 94 -0.12 3.28 -13.46
N GLY A 95 0.96 3.20 -12.66
CA GLY A 95 2.28 2.73 -13.07
C GLY A 95 3.23 3.81 -13.60
N ALA A 96 2.80 5.06 -13.66
CA ALA A 96 3.64 6.15 -14.11
C ALA A 96 4.62 6.61 -13.02
N THR A 97 5.66 7.29 -13.43
CA THR A 97 6.61 7.89 -12.50
C THR A 97 6.02 9.12 -11.82
N MET A 98 5.22 9.89 -12.54
CA MET A 98 4.45 11.03 -12.07
C MET A 98 3.22 11.27 -12.94
N GLY A 99 2.25 12.04 -12.40
CA GLY A 99 1.11 12.56 -13.16
C GLY A 99 1.04 14.07 -12.99
N TYR A 100 1.49 14.81 -13.99
CA TYR A 100 1.76 16.24 -13.95
C TYR A 100 0.62 17.06 -14.56
N PHE A 101 0.33 18.20 -13.96
CA PHE A 101 -0.54 19.22 -14.50
C PHE A 101 0.21 20.55 -14.64
N PRO A 102 0.11 21.24 -15.78
CA PRO A 102 0.66 22.57 -15.96
C PRO A 102 0.08 23.59 -14.98
N ILE A 103 0.82 24.67 -14.77
CA ILE A 103 0.43 25.79 -13.91
C ILE A 103 -0.54 26.70 -14.67
N ASP A 104 -1.68 27.02 -14.05
CA ASP A 104 -2.69 27.92 -14.58
C ASP A 104 -3.35 28.73 -13.46
N GLN A 105 -4.49 29.35 -13.75
CA GLN A 105 -5.23 30.18 -12.80
C GLN A 105 -5.71 29.38 -11.59
N GLU A 106 -6.12 28.12 -11.76
CA GLU A 106 -6.52 27.21 -10.67
C GLU A 106 -5.38 27.04 -9.66
N SER A 107 -4.11 26.99 -10.12
CA SER A 107 -2.93 26.91 -9.25
C SER A 107 -2.79 28.16 -8.37
N VAL A 108 -2.99 29.35 -8.94
CA VAL A 108 -2.94 30.62 -8.21
C VAL A 108 -4.07 30.71 -7.18
N ASP A 109 -5.28 30.34 -7.58
CA ASP A 109 -6.46 30.37 -6.72
C ASP A 109 -6.34 29.40 -5.53
N TYR A 110 -5.77 28.23 -5.77
CA TYR A 110 -5.44 27.27 -4.70
C TYR A 110 -4.41 27.85 -3.72
N LEU A 111 -3.35 28.49 -4.19
CA LEU A 111 -2.34 29.10 -3.33
C LEU A 111 -2.96 30.19 -2.46
N ARG A 112 -3.84 31.03 -3.02
CA ARG A 112 -4.59 32.06 -2.28
C ARG A 112 -5.52 31.42 -1.24
N ALA A 113 -6.30 30.42 -1.63
CA ALA A 113 -7.22 29.72 -0.76
C ALA A 113 -6.52 28.97 0.41
N THR A 114 -5.26 28.58 0.22
CA THR A 114 -4.45 27.91 1.25
C THR A 114 -3.55 28.85 2.06
N GLY A 115 -3.79 30.18 1.97
CA GLY A 115 -3.27 31.18 2.88
C GLY A 115 -1.98 31.89 2.45
N ARG A 116 -1.56 31.79 1.18
CA ARG A 116 -0.46 32.62 0.62
C ARG A 116 -0.93 34.04 0.49
N SER A 117 0.01 34.98 0.64
CA SER A 117 -0.29 36.43 0.44
C SER A 117 -0.53 36.75 -1.04
N ASP A 118 -1.21 37.87 -1.30
CA ASP A 118 -1.44 38.29 -2.66
C ASP A 118 -0.12 38.61 -3.41
N GLU A 119 0.90 39.13 -2.70
CA GLU A 119 2.23 39.35 -3.28
C GLU A 119 2.89 38.01 -3.69
N GLN A 120 2.77 36.97 -2.85
CA GLN A 120 3.29 35.65 -3.19
C GLN A 120 2.57 35.06 -4.41
N CYS A 121 1.25 35.17 -4.45
CA CYS A 121 0.44 34.70 -5.58
C CYS A 121 0.80 35.42 -6.86
N LEU A 122 0.94 36.76 -6.80
CA LEU A 122 1.32 37.59 -7.94
C LEU A 122 2.75 37.31 -8.42
N ALA A 123 3.70 37.13 -7.49
CA ALA A 123 5.07 36.76 -7.83
C ALA A 123 5.13 35.41 -8.54
N PHE A 124 4.37 34.41 -8.03
CA PHE A 124 4.25 33.07 -8.63
C PHE A 124 3.68 33.20 -10.08
N GLU A 125 2.56 33.86 -10.26
CA GLU A 125 1.94 34.03 -11.57
C GLU A 125 2.88 34.74 -12.55
N ASN A 126 3.46 35.88 -12.17
CA ASN A 126 4.36 36.67 -13.02
C ASN A 126 5.62 35.88 -13.41
N TYR A 127 6.18 35.08 -12.49
CA TYR A 127 7.33 34.26 -12.79
C TYR A 127 7.02 33.23 -13.89
N PHE A 128 5.93 32.45 -13.75
CA PHE A 128 5.59 31.43 -14.74
C PHE A 128 5.11 32.03 -16.08
N ARG A 129 4.48 33.21 -16.06
CA ARG A 129 4.17 33.97 -17.31
C ARG A 129 5.44 34.42 -18.03
N ALA A 130 6.42 34.93 -17.27
CA ALA A 130 7.71 35.34 -17.84
C ALA A 130 8.50 34.13 -18.41
N GLN A 131 8.38 32.96 -17.81
CA GLN A 131 8.96 31.71 -18.32
C GLN A 131 8.16 31.09 -19.49
N LYS A 132 7.01 31.64 -19.86
CA LYS A 132 6.07 31.07 -20.85
C LYS A 132 5.58 29.68 -20.48
N MET A 133 5.42 29.41 -19.18
CA MET A 133 4.98 28.14 -18.62
C MET A 133 3.64 28.30 -17.88
N PHE A 134 2.91 29.40 -18.09
CA PHE A 134 1.62 29.62 -17.46
C PHE A 134 0.49 29.40 -18.47
N GLY A 135 -0.44 28.57 -18.13
CA GLY A 135 -1.61 28.21 -18.94
C GLY A 135 -1.62 26.70 -19.26
N MET A 136 -2.81 26.20 -19.53
CA MET A 136 -2.99 24.80 -19.92
C MET A 136 -2.69 24.67 -21.42
N PRO A 137 -1.75 23.80 -21.84
CA PRO A 137 -1.47 23.58 -23.25
C PRO A 137 -2.70 23.08 -24.02
N LEU A 138 -2.79 23.44 -25.28
CA LEU A 138 -3.79 22.96 -26.22
C LEU A 138 -3.22 21.78 -27.04
N ARG A 139 -4.12 21.03 -27.66
CA ARG A 139 -3.74 19.93 -28.53
C ARG A 139 -2.84 20.39 -29.67
N GLY A 140 -1.69 19.72 -29.84
CA GLY A 140 -0.70 20.03 -30.86
C GLY A 140 0.32 21.10 -30.50
N GLU A 141 0.24 21.72 -29.31
CA GLU A 141 1.29 22.64 -28.82
C GLU A 141 2.52 21.94 -28.27
N ILE A 142 2.35 20.70 -27.80
CA ILE A 142 3.42 19.85 -27.27
C ILE A 142 3.46 18.54 -28.05
N ASP A 143 4.66 18.13 -28.43
CA ASP A 143 4.91 16.84 -29.11
C ASP A 143 5.22 15.76 -28.06
N TYR A 144 4.21 14.98 -27.71
CA TYR A 144 4.33 13.87 -26.76
C TYR A 144 4.80 12.60 -27.45
N SER A 145 5.50 11.71 -26.72
CA SER A 145 5.89 10.39 -27.22
C SER A 145 4.65 9.52 -27.52
N VAL A 146 3.59 9.68 -26.74
CA VAL A 146 2.27 9.07 -26.93
C VAL A 146 1.22 10.08 -26.50
N ASP A 147 0.15 10.19 -27.25
CA ASP A 147 -0.99 11.06 -26.94
C ASP A 147 -2.27 10.24 -26.81
N ILE A 148 -3.03 10.48 -25.72
CA ILE A 148 -4.23 9.71 -25.35
C ILE A 148 -5.39 10.68 -25.14
N ASP A 149 -6.53 10.42 -25.74
CA ASP A 149 -7.74 11.23 -25.53
C ASP A 149 -8.57 10.68 -24.35
N LEU A 150 -9.12 11.58 -23.54
CA LEU A 150 -10.04 11.29 -22.43
C LEU A 150 -11.15 12.35 -22.38
N ASP A 151 -12.38 11.97 -22.71
CA ASP A 151 -13.55 12.82 -22.51
C ASP A 151 -14.07 12.66 -21.07
N LEU A 152 -14.04 13.74 -20.29
CA LEU A 152 -14.52 13.75 -18.90
C LEU A 152 -16.04 13.45 -18.81
N ALA A 153 -16.80 13.71 -19.87
CA ALA A 153 -18.22 13.39 -19.90
C ALA A 153 -18.52 11.87 -19.99
N GLU A 154 -17.54 11.04 -20.37
CA GLU A 154 -17.68 9.58 -20.42
C GLU A 154 -17.43 8.92 -19.08
N VAL A 155 -16.82 9.63 -18.12
CA VAL A 155 -16.51 9.08 -16.78
C VAL A 155 -17.83 8.78 -16.04
N GLN A 156 -17.91 7.58 -15.47
CA GLN A 156 -19.07 7.12 -14.72
C GLN A 156 -18.73 6.84 -13.25
N PRO A 157 -19.70 6.98 -12.33
CA PRO A 157 -19.54 6.55 -10.96
C PRO A 157 -19.03 5.11 -10.89
N SER A 158 -17.97 4.86 -10.16
CA SER A 158 -17.28 3.58 -10.17
C SER A 158 -16.59 3.27 -8.84
N VAL A 159 -16.23 2.01 -8.70
CA VAL A 159 -15.37 1.51 -7.63
C VAL A 159 -14.20 0.75 -8.28
N ALA A 160 -13.15 0.46 -7.53
CA ALA A 160 -12.08 -0.41 -8.00
C ALA A 160 -11.79 -1.53 -7.00
N GLY A 161 -11.71 -2.74 -7.51
CA GLY A 161 -11.46 -3.93 -6.70
C GLY A 161 -11.95 -5.22 -7.36
N PRO A 162 -11.89 -6.31 -6.62
CA PRO A 162 -11.64 -6.42 -5.17
C PRO A 162 -10.16 -6.52 -4.74
N LYS A 163 -9.20 -6.49 -5.68
CA LYS A 163 -7.81 -6.82 -5.39
C LYS A 163 -6.78 -5.78 -5.85
N ARG A 164 -7.11 -4.95 -6.85
CA ARG A 164 -6.18 -4.00 -7.47
C ARG A 164 -6.87 -2.67 -7.81
N PRO A 165 -6.15 -1.54 -7.77
CA PRO A 165 -6.71 -0.22 -8.08
C PRO A 165 -7.19 -0.06 -9.53
N GLN A 166 -6.60 -0.81 -10.48
CA GLN A 166 -6.97 -0.77 -11.90
C GLN A 166 -8.18 -1.65 -12.26
N ASP A 167 -8.63 -2.50 -11.35
CA ASP A 167 -9.81 -3.35 -11.56
C ASP A 167 -11.09 -2.52 -11.33
N ARG A 168 -11.32 -1.53 -12.21
CA ARG A 168 -12.46 -0.62 -12.11
C ARG A 168 -13.76 -1.30 -12.53
N ILE A 169 -14.81 -1.05 -11.77
CA ILE A 169 -16.16 -1.58 -11.97
C ILE A 169 -17.14 -0.40 -11.92
N ASN A 170 -17.98 -0.25 -12.94
CA ASN A 170 -19.05 0.74 -12.88
C ASN A 170 -20.02 0.43 -11.74
N LEU A 171 -20.47 1.44 -11.03
CA LEU A 171 -21.25 1.27 -9.79
C LEU A 171 -22.48 0.36 -9.94
N PRO A 172 -23.30 0.43 -11.01
CA PRO A 172 -24.43 -0.48 -11.20
C PRO A 172 -24.03 -1.95 -11.44
N GLU A 173 -22.79 -2.19 -11.87
CA GLU A 173 -22.29 -3.54 -12.20
C GLU A 173 -21.66 -4.26 -11.01
N LEU A 174 -21.40 -3.55 -9.90
CA LEU A 174 -20.66 -4.08 -8.76
C LEU A 174 -21.25 -5.38 -8.21
N GLY A 175 -22.57 -5.39 -7.97
CA GLY A 175 -23.26 -6.57 -7.43
C GLY A 175 -23.18 -7.80 -8.33
N LYS A 176 -23.27 -7.60 -9.64
CA LYS A 176 -23.11 -8.66 -10.64
C LYS A 176 -21.67 -9.17 -10.68
N THR A 177 -20.70 -8.26 -10.79
CA THR A 177 -19.27 -8.59 -10.84
C THR A 177 -18.80 -9.32 -9.57
N PHE A 178 -19.28 -8.90 -8.40
CA PHE A 178 -18.96 -9.58 -7.14
C PHE A 178 -19.47 -11.03 -7.13
N ARG A 179 -20.68 -11.29 -7.64
CA ARG A 179 -21.24 -12.65 -7.75
C ARG A 179 -20.40 -13.52 -8.70
N GLU A 180 -20.06 -12.99 -9.87
CA GLU A 180 -19.21 -13.69 -10.84
C GLU A 180 -17.85 -14.04 -10.24
N LEU A 181 -17.25 -13.14 -9.47
CA LEU A 181 -15.98 -13.38 -8.79
C LEU A 181 -16.11 -14.42 -7.66
N LEU A 182 -17.25 -14.48 -6.96
CA LEU A 182 -17.48 -15.53 -5.96
C LEU A 182 -17.42 -16.92 -6.58
N GLU A 183 -18.07 -17.11 -7.70
CA GLU A 183 -18.18 -18.41 -8.38
C GLU A 183 -16.92 -18.78 -9.16
N LYS A 184 -16.21 -17.78 -9.68
CA LYS A 184 -15.00 -17.96 -10.48
C LYS A 184 -13.94 -18.76 -9.72
N PRO A 185 -13.27 -19.76 -10.37
CA PRO A 185 -12.23 -20.55 -9.72
C PRO A 185 -11.09 -19.70 -9.15
N VAL A 186 -10.51 -20.13 -8.03
CA VAL A 186 -9.38 -19.44 -7.37
C VAL A 186 -8.17 -19.29 -8.31
N ARG A 187 -7.89 -20.33 -9.13
CA ARG A 187 -6.81 -20.30 -10.13
C ARG A 187 -6.99 -19.19 -11.18
N ASP A 188 -8.24 -18.80 -11.44
CA ASP A 188 -8.59 -17.78 -12.42
C ASP A 188 -8.83 -16.40 -11.77
N GLY A 189 -8.43 -16.24 -10.49
CA GLY A 189 -8.50 -14.99 -9.73
C GLY A 189 -9.82 -14.75 -8.97
N GLY A 190 -10.74 -15.72 -8.97
CA GLY A 190 -12.00 -15.69 -8.20
C GLY A 190 -11.84 -16.25 -6.77
N TYR A 191 -12.99 -16.54 -6.15
CA TYR A 191 -13.05 -17.06 -4.78
C TYR A 191 -13.45 -18.55 -4.71
N GLY A 192 -13.84 -19.18 -5.82
CA GLY A 192 -14.14 -20.62 -5.94
C GLY A 192 -15.37 -21.08 -5.17
N LYS A 193 -16.31 -20.19 -4.85
CA LYS A 193 -17.55 -20.51 -4.17
C LYS A 193 -18.62 -20.91 -5.18
N GLN A 194 -19.21 -22.07 -5.04
CA GLN A 194 -20.27 -22.55 -5.93
C GLN A 194 -21.61 -22.60 -5.20
N ASN A 195 -22.69 -22.32 -5.93
CA ASN A 195 -24.07 -22.39 -5.43
C ASN A 195 -24.34 -21.50 -4.19
N VAL A 196 -23.74 -20.31 -4.15
CA VAL A 196 -23.89 -19.39 -3.03
C VAL A 196 -25.21 -18.64 -3.09
N ASP A 197 -26.03 -18.73 -2.05
CA ASP A 197 -27.14 -17.78 -1.84
C ASP A 197 -26.61 -16.54 -1.10
N LEU A 198 -26.51 -15.41 -1.80
CA LEU A 198 -26.08 -14.14 -1.22
C LEU A 198 -27.05 -13.58 -0.16
N ARG A 199 -28.25 -14.17 -0.03
CA ARG A 199 -29.22 -13.81 1.03
C ARG A 199 -28.95 -14.56 2.31
N GLU A 200 -28.17 -15.66 2.26
CA GLU A 200 -27.81 -16.41 3.45
C GLU A 200 -26.92 -15.56 4.35
N LYS A 201 -27.31 -15.43 5.62
CA LYS A 201 -26.59 -14.70 6.62
C LYS A 201 -26.53 -15.50 7.91
N HIS A 202 -25.40 -15.44 8.55
CA HIS A 202 -25.10 -16.14 9.80
C HIS A 202 -25.19 -15.17 10.98
N PRO A 203 -25.86 -15.52 12.07
CA PRO A 203 -25.98 -14.66 13.24
C PRO A 203 -24.62 -14.57 13.98
N VAL A 204 -24.27 -13.38 14.42
CA VAL A 204 -23.08 -13.10 15.22
C VAL A 204 -23.48 -12.29 16.45
N GLU A 205 -23.13 -12.78 17.63
CA GLU A 205 -23.31 -12.04 18.87
C GLU A 205 -22.07 -11.20 19.16
N LEU A 206 -22.30 -9.90 19.37
CA LEU A 206 -21.26 -8.93 19.69
C LEU A 206 -21.33 -8.63 21.20
N ASN A 207 -20.31 -9.04 21.94
CA ASN A 207 -20.33 -9.01 23.42
C ASN A 207 -19.71 -7.72 24.01
N GLY A 208 -19.53 -6.68 23.22
CA GLY A 208 -19.13 -5.34 23.68
C GLY A 208 -17.68 -5.17 24.17
N SER A 209 -16.94 -6.26 24.35
CA SER A 209 -15.52 -6.22 24.68
C SER A 209 -14.82 -7.41 24.04
N ALA A 210 -13.53 -7.28 23.72
CA ALA A 210 -12.72 -8.41 23.32
C ALA A 210 -12.83 -9.53 24.36
N PRO A 211 -12.90 -10.84 23.94
CA PRO A 211 -12.80 -11.92 24.90
C PRO A 211 -11.51 -11.71 25.71
N ARG A 212 -11.66 -11.69 26.99
CA ARG A 212 -10.52 -11.73 27.89
C ARG A 212 -9.85 -13.09 27.68
N ASN A 213 -8.71 -13.14 27.03
CA ASN A 213 -7.74 -14.18 27.37
C ASN A 213 -7.37 -13.85 28.82
N GLY A 214 -7.87 -14.70 29.77
CA GLY A 214 -8.05 -14.45 31.16
C GLY A 214 -6.98 -13.66 31.82
N GLU A 215 -6.75 -12.50 31.80
CA GLU A 215 -5.76 -11.64 32.47
C GLU A 215 -5.28 -10.45 31.63
N MET A 216 -5.86 -10.25 30.45
CA MET A 216 -5.33 -9.24 29.53
C MET A 216 -5.47 -7.80 30.03
N PHE A 217 -6.35 -7.55 30.99
CA PHE A 217 -6.51 -6.21 31.59
C PHE A 217 -6.80 -6.37 33.08
N SER A 218 -5.91 -5.87 33.92
CA SER A 218 -6.18 -5.72 35.34
C SER A 218 -7.38 -4.79 35.54
N THR A 219 -8.34 -5.25 36.33
CA THR A 219 -9.52 -4.47 36.71
C THR A 219 -9.29 -3.63 37.95
N ASP A 220 -8.05 -3.41 38.34
CA ASP A 220 -7.74 -2.50 39.42
C ASP A 220 -8.08 -1.08 38.98
N LYS A 221 -9.30 -0.70 39.34
CA LYS A 221 -9.76 0.67 39.31
C LYS A 221 -8.87 1.47 40.26
N LYS A 222 -7.81 2.06 39.74
CA LYS A 222 -7.29 3.26 40.38
C LYS A 222 -8.33 4.34 40.13
N GLU A 223 -8.81 4.92 41.21
CA GLU A 223 -9.78 5.99 41.20
C GLU A 223 -9.35 7.09 40.24
N ASP A 224 -10.26 7.40 39.37
CA ASP A 224 -10.19 8.43 38.35
C ASP A 224 -9.84 9.78 38.99
N GLN A 225 -8.61 10.21 38.89
CA GLN A 225 -8.18 11.52 39.28
C GLN A 225 -8.41 12.50 38.13
N GLY A 226 -9.69 12.80 37.89
CA GLY A 226 -10.11 14.07 37.31
C GLY A 226 -9.57 14.43 35.92
N ILE A 227 -9.40 13.48 35.03
CA ILE A 227 -9.10 13.75 33.61
C ILE A 227 -10.40 14.17 32.92
N ASN A 228 -10.41 15.35 32.35
CA ASN A 228 -11.55 15.90 31.66
C ASN A 228 -11.70 15.20 30.29
N PRO A 229 -12.75 14.37 30.05
CA PRO A 229 -12.79 13.47 28.90
C PRO A 229 -12.72 14.15 27.53
N GLY A 230 -13.06 15.44 27.44
CA GLY A 230 -13.13 16.15 26.18
C GLY A 230 -11.79 16.62 25.61
N ASP A 231 -10.86 17.04 26.46
CA ASP A 231 -9.53 17.55 26.01
C ASP A 231 -8.47 16.45 25.94
N GLU A 232 -8.67 15.37 26.67
CA GLU A 232 -7.71 14.28 26.79
C GLU A 232 -7.96 13.13 25.81
N LEU A 233 -9.19 12.92 25.33
CA LEU A 233 -9.51 11.85 24.35
C LEU A 233 -8.63 11.95 23.10
N ASN A 234 -8.43 13.14 22.54
CA ASN A 234 -7.55 13.34 21.39
C ASN A 234 -6.07 13.06 21.72
N LYS A 235 -5.63 13.34 22.94
CA LYS A 235 -4.28 13.05 23.39
C LYS A 235 -4.10 11.56 23.67
N ILE A 236 -5.12 10.91 24.21
CA ILE A 236 -5.16 9.48 24.51
C ILE A 236 -5.17 8.68 23.21
N GLU A 237 -5.96 9.07 22.19
CA GLU A 237 -5.96 8.43 20.87
C GLU A 237 -4.60 8.54 20.18
N MET A 238 -3.92 9.68 20.29
CA MET A 238 -2.54 9.83 19.78
C MET A 238 -1.54 8.98 20.54
N VAL A 239 -1.78 8.72 21.81
CA VAL A 239 -0.88 7.93 22.69
C VAL A 239 -1.21 6.43 22.57
N ALA A 240 -2.48 6.04 22.40
CA ALA A 240 -2.88 4.66 22.12
C ALA A 240 -2.35 4.13 20.79
N ASN A 241 -1.99 5.02 19.86
CA ASN A 241 -1.26 4.67 18.64
C ASN A 241 0.25 4.54 18.86
N ARG A 242 0.75 4.61 20.08
CA ARG A 242 2.16 4.30 20.36
C ARG A 242 2.44 2.83 20.11
N PRO A 243 3.59 2.52 19.53
CA PRO A 243 4.00 1.13 19.30
C PRO A 243 4.11 0.30 20.58
N THR A 244 4.37 0.94 21.72
CA THR A 244 4.44 0.27 23.04
C THR A 244 3.83 1.21 24.07
N PRO A 245 2.66 0.88 24.64
CA PRO A 245 2.20 1.53 25.86
C PRO A 245 3.21 1.26 26.95
N ASP A 246 3.55 2.27 27.72
CA ASP A 246 4.45 2.10 28.86
C ASP A 246 3.75 1.22 29.91
N PRO A 247 4.28 0.02 30.24
CA PRO A 247 3.61 -0.87 31.17
C PRO A 247 3.43 -0.16 32.51
N GLY A 248 2.19 0.01 32.95
CA GLY A 248 1.87 0.65 34.22
C GLY A 248 1.43 2.10 34.10
N THR A 249 1.25 2.67 32.91
CA THR A 249 0.52 3.93 32.74
C THR A 249 -0.98 3.70 32.59
N GLU A 250 -1.80 4.64 33.05
CA GLU A 250 -3.27 4.61 32.96
C GLU A 250 -3.81 4.42 31.54
N ILE A 251 -2.98 4.65 30.53
CA ILE A 251 -3.24 4.45 29.10
C ILE A 251 -3.55 2.98 28.76
N GLU A 252 -3.02 1.99 29.49
CA GLU A 252 -3.35 0.57 29.29
C GLU A 252 -4.83 0.26 29.60
N ALA A 253 -5.46 0.99 30.46
CA ALA A 253 -6.87 0.81 30.80
C ALA A 253 -7.81 1.41 29.75
N GLU A 254 -7.34 2.41 29.00
CA GLU A 254 -8.12 3.18 28.05
C GLU A 254 -7.91 2.72 26.61
N SER A 255 -6.82 2.02 26.31
CA SER A 255 -6.59 1.38 24.99
C SER A 255 -7.42 0.11 24.77
N ARG A 256 -8.46 -0.13 25.61
CA ARG A 256 -9.39 -1.23 25.37
C ARG A 256 -10.11 -1.00 24.06
N GLU A 257 -9.91 -1.90 23.13
CA GLU A 257 -10.76 -1.95 21.95
C GLU A 257 -12.20 -2.23 22.39
N VAL A 258 -13.04 -1.21 22.31
CA VAL A 258 -14.47 -1.34 22.58
C VAL A 258 -15.11 -1.80 21.27
N PHE A 259 -15.56 -3.04 21.23
CA PHE A 259 -16.36 -3.54 20.13
C PHE A 259 -17.83 -3.18 20.30
N ALA A 260 -18.53 -3.03 19.18
CA ALA A 260 -19.97 -2.85 19.17
C ALA A 260 -20.68 -3.97 19.96
N GLN A 261 -21.78 -3.64 20.62
CA GLN A 261 -22.61 -4.61 21.32
C GLN A 261 -23.87 -4.92 20.51
N GLY A 262 -24.37 -6.13 20.65
CA GLY A 262 -25.64 -6.53 20.05
C GLY A 262 -25.55 -7.83 19.25
N ARG A 263 -26.55 -8.04 18.42
CA ARG A 263 -26.62 -9.19 17.50
C ARG A 263 -26.69 -8.67 16.07
N THR A 264 -25.89 -9.23 15.21
CA THR A 264 -25.84 -8.89 13.78
C THR A 264 -25.85 -10.16 12.93
N HIS A 265 -25.88 -9.98 11.62
CA HIS A 265 -25.87 -11.08 10.65
C HIS A 265 -24.90 -10.77 9.52
N ILE A 266 -23.96 -11.64 9.28
CA ILE A 266 -22.98 -11.48 8.20
C ILE A 266 -23.05 -12.64 7.20
N GLY A 267 -22.70 -12.37 5.94
CA GLY A 267 -22.65 -13.34 4.84
C GLY A 267 -21.63 -12.94 3.80
N HIS A 268 -21.62 -13.64 2.65
CA HIS A 268 -20.75 -13.23 1.55
C HIS A 268 -21.08 -11.79 1.10
N GLY A 269 -20.05 -10.97 0.91
CA GLY A 269 -20.20 -9.58 0.50
C GLY A 269 -20.63 -8.61 1.60
N SER A 270 -20.75 -9.05 2.87
CA SER A 270 -20.96 -8.13 3.97
C SER A 270 -19.79 -7.17 4.11
N VAL A 271 -20.07 -5.88 4.22
CA VAL A 271 -19.08 -4.84 4.51
C VAL A 271 -18.76 -4.90 6.00
N LEU A 272 -17.50 -5.17 6.34
CA LEU A 272 -17.05 -5.25 7.72
C LEU A 272 -16.10 -4.12 8.11
N ILE A 273 -15.50 -3.45 7.11
CA ILE A 273 -14.70 -2.22 7.29
C ILE A 273 -15.19 -1.19 6.30
N ALA A 274 -15.50 0.01 6.78
CA ALA A 274 -15.79 1.17 5.96
C ALA A 274 -14.94 2.35 6.44
N ALA A 275 -13.96 2.78 5.63
CA ALA A 275 -12.95 3.73 6.07
C ALA A 275 -12.82 4.92 5.11
N ILE A 276 -12.98 6.12 5.65
CA ILE A 276 -12.56 7.34 4.98
C ILE A 276 -11.11 7.59 5.41
N THR A 277 -10.16 7.34 4.50
CA THR A 277 -8.71 7.39 4.78
C THR A 277 -7.99 8.41 3.90
N SER A 278 -6.84 8.91 4.35
CA SER A 278 -6.20 10.12 3.80
C SER A 278 -5.59 9.98 2.42
N CYS A 279 -5.38 8.78 1.90
CA CYS A 279 -4.43 8.56 0.80
C CYS A 279 -4.70 9.38 -0.46
N THR A 280 -5.94 9.47 -0.93
CA THR A 280 -6.22 10.09 -2.24
C THR A 280 -7.20 11.24 -2.13
N ASN A 281 -8.26 11.08 -1.34
CA ASN A 281 -9.46 11.91 -1.42
C ASN A 281 -9.63 12.91 -0.28
N THR A 282 -9.07 12.66 0.90
CA THR A 282 -9.37 13.47 2.09
C THR A 282 -8.76 14.87 2.07
N SER A 283 -7.81 15.13 1.17
CA SER A 283 -7.33 16.49 0.90
C SER A 283 -8.21 17.27 -0.09
N ASN A 284 -9.25 16.62 -0.65
CA ASN A 284 -10.22 17.23 -1.54
C ASN A 284 -11.48 17.60 -0.74
N PRO A 285 -11.72 18.90 -0.47
CA PRO A 285 -12.83 19.32 0.37
C PRO A 285 -14.20 18.96 -0.22
N SER A 286 -14.34 18.93 -1.55
CA SER A 286 -15.63 18.67 -2.19
C SER A 286 -16.17 17.29 -1.87
N VAL A 287 -15.33 16.24 -1.94
CA VAL A 287 -15.77 14.86 -1.63
C VAL A 287 -15.93 14.61 -0.14
N MET A 288 -15.16 15.31 0.71
CA MET A 288 -15.31 15.21 2.15
C MET A 288 -16.58 15.88 2.64
N ILE A 289 -16.90 17.06 2.13
CA ILE A 289 -18.18 17.75 2.40
C ILE A 289 -19.34 16.93 1.85
N ALA A 290 -19.21 16.35 0.66
CA ALA A 290 -20.22 15.43 0.11
C ALA A 290 -20.48 14.23 1.03
N ALA A 291 -19.45 13.61 1.60
CA ALA A 291 -19.60 12.54 2.57
C ALA A 291 -20.32 13.00 3.84
N GLY A 292 -19.96 14.16 4.38
CA GLY A 292 -20.61 14.76 5.54
C GLY A 292 -22.08 15.13 5.30
N LEU A 293 -22.40 15.68 4.12
CA LEU A 293 -23.79 16.00 3.73
C LEU A 293 -24.64 14.73 3.54
N LEU A 294 -24.07 13.68 2.96
CA LEU A 294 -24.73 12.39 2.84
C LEU A 294 -25.00 11.80 4.22
N ALA A 295 -24.01 11.81 5.12
CA ALA A 295 -24.17 11.38 6.50
C ALA A 295 -25.29 12.17 7.22
N LYS A 296 -25.33 13.50 7.06
CA LYS A 296 -26.39 14.36 7.62
C LYS A 296 -27.76 13.91 7.14
N LYS A 297 -27.96 13.81 5.82
CA LYS A 297 -29.25 13.38 5.24
C LYS A 297 -29.67 11.98 5.70
N ALA A 298 -28.71 11.07 5.91
CA ALA A 298 -28.96 9.72 6.41
C ALA A 298 -29.41 9.74 7.87
N VAL A 299 -28.67 10.43 8.74
CA VAL A 299 -28.98 10.54 10.18
C VAL A 299 -30.32 11.23 10.42
N GLU A 300 -30.63 12.31 9.69
CA GLU A 300 -31.91 13.01 9.79
C GLU A 300 -33.11 12.11 9.42
N ARG A 301 -32.89 11.10 8.56
CA ARG A 301 -33.86 10.04 8.25
C ARG A 301 -33.86 8.88 9.24
N GLY A 302 -32.95 8.90 10.22
CA GLY A 302 -32.86 7.86 11.25
C GLY A 302 -32.10 6.60 10.78
N LEU A 303 -31.34 6.66 9.65
CA LEU A 303 -30.51 5.55 9.22
C LEU A 303 -29.31 5.38 10.16
N ARG A 304 -28.87 4.14 10.30
CA ARG A 304 -27.72 3.76 11.12
C ARG A 304 -26.88 2.74 10.38
N VAL A 305 -25.60 2.68 10.72
CA VAL A 305 -24.67 1.66 10.25
C VAL A 305 -24.84 0.40 11.10
N ASP A 306 -24.80 -0.77 10.48
CA ASP A 306 -24.85 -2.05 11.19
C ASP A 306 -23.63 -2.19 12.12
N PRO A 307 -23.78 -2.68 13.36
CA PRO A 307 -22.69 -2.81 14.33
C PRO A 307 -21.57 -3.77 13.88
N ALA A 308 -21.79 -4.61 12.86
CA ALA A 308 -20.72 -5.40 12.27
C ALA A 308 -19.72 -4.58 11.45
N VAL A 309 -20.09 -3.37 11.02
CA VAL A 309 -19.27 -2.52 10.18
C VAL A 309 -18.37 -1.64 11.03
N LYS A 310 -17.09 -1.88 11.00
CA LYS A 310 -16.09 -1.02 11.63
C LYS A 310 -15.84 0.22 10.76
N THR A 311 -16.38 1.35 11.18
CA THR A 311 -16.24 2.64 10.50
C THR A 311 -15.06 3.43 11.07
N SER A 312 -14.43 4.30 10.25
CA SER A 312 -13.36 5.19 10.70
C SER A 312 -13.16 6.38 9.77
N LEU A 313 -12.70 7.49 10.35
CA LEU A 313 -12.27 8.69 9.63
C LEU A 313 -10.81 9.00 9.99
N ALA A 314 -9.93 9.02 8.98
CA ALA A 314 -8.54 9.38 9.13
C ALA A 314 -8.12 10.38 8.03
N PRO A 315 -8.38 11.67 8.21
CA PRO A 315 -8.11 12.68 7.19
C PRO A 315 -6.61 12.94 7.02
N GLY A 316 -6.24 13.55 5.89
CA GLY A 316 -4.85 13.90 5.59
C GLY A 316 -4.32 15.11 6.34
N SER A 317 -5.19 15.90 6.97
CA SER A 317 -4.83 17.19 7.55
C SER A 317 -5.83 17.61 8.64
N ARG A 318 -5.32 18.34 9.64
CA ARG A 318 -6.16 19.01 10.66
C ARG A 318 -7.16 20.02 10.05
N VAL A 319 -6.86 20.56 8.87
CA VAL A 319 -7.79 21.45 8.16
C VAL A 319 -9.10 20.75 7.83
N VAL A 320 -9.04 19.46 7.52
CA VAL A 320 -10.25 18.66 7.26
C VAL A 320 -11.13 18.57 8.49
N SER A 321 -10.56 18.27 9.65
CA SER A 321 -11.29 18.23 10.92
C SER A 321 -11.86 19.60 11.30
N ASP A 322 -11.11 20.69 11.06
CA ASP A 322 -11.54 22.05 11.33
C ASP A 322 -12.78 22.42 10.49
N TYR A 323 -12.76 22.20 9.18
CA TYR A 323 -13.91 22.56 8.36
C TYR A 323 -15.12 21.63 8.57
N LEU A 324 -14.92 20.34 8.83
CA LEU A 324 -16.03 19.44 9.17
C LEU A 324 -16.70 19.83 10.49
N ALA A 325 -15.92 20.25 11.49
CA ALA A 325 -16.42 20.76 12.75
C ALA A 325 -17.18 22.10 12.56
N LYS A 326 -16.58 23.06 11.84
CA LYS A 326 -17.20 24.37 11.57
C LYS A 326 -18.53 24.29 10.84
N THR A 327 -18.66 23.31 9.95
CA THR A 327 -19.88 23.07 9.18
C THR A 327 -20.90 22.20 9.89
N GLY A 328 -20.56 21.68 11.10
CA GLY A 328 -21.40 20.75 11.85
C GLY A 328 -21.52 19.36 11.21
N LEU A 329 -20.73 19.05 10.17
CA LEU A 329 -20.82 17.79 9.46
C LEU A 329 -20.11 16.64 10.20
N GLN A 330 -19.12 16.95 11.06
CA GLN A 330 -18.44 15.94 11.87
C GLN A 330 -19.41 15.18 12.77
N GLU A 331 -20.35 15.86 13.41
CA GLU A 331 -21.33 15.25 14.32
C GLU A 331 -22.19 14.17 13.64
N TYR A 332 -22.53 14.35 12.37
CA TYR A 332 -23.30 13.36 11.61
C TYR A 332 -22.42 12.17 11.17
N LEU A 333 -21.17 12.42 10.85
CA LEU A 333 -20.20 11.35 10.58
C LEU A 333 -19.97 10.50 11.84
N ASP A 334 -19.81 11.14 13.00
CA ASP A 334 -19.62 10.46 14.29
C ASP A 334 -20.83 9.60 14.66
N GLN A 335 -22.06 10.08 14.42
CA GLN A 335 -23.28 9.32 14.65
C GLN A 335 -23.39 8.05 13.76
N LEU A 336 -22.72 8.04 12.61
CA LEU A 336 -22.58 6.84 11.77
C LEU A 336 -21.31 6.04 12.11
N GLY A 337 -20.56 6.42 13.15
CA GLY A 337 -19.35 5.76 13.62
C GLY A 337 -18.08 6.14 12.87
N PHE A 338 -18.13 7.11 11.94
CA PHE A 338 -16.94 7.65 11.28
C PHE A 338 -16.20 8.65 12.18
N ASN A 339 -15.79 8.17 13.34
CA ASN A 339 -15.01 8.95 14.30
C ASN A 339 -13.59 9.21 13.78
N LEU A 340 -13.01 10.33 14.20
CA LEU A 340 -11.60 10.64 13.94
C LEU A 340 -10.71 9.68 14.73
N VAL A 341 -9.98 8.81 14.02
CA VAL A 341 -9.07 7.82 14.62
C VAL A 341 -7.59 8.18 14.45
N GLY A 342 -7.29 9.25 13.73
CA GLY A 342 -5.93 9.72 13.47
C GLY A 342 -5.84 10.50 12.17
N TYR A 343 -4.62 10.87 11.79
CA TYR A 343 -4.33 11.55 10.53
C TYR A 343 -3.36 10.72 9.70
N GLY A 344 -3.68 10.53 8.41
CA GLY A 344 -2.79 9.83 7.48
C GLY A 344 -3.33 8.47 7.01
N CYS A 345 -2.40 7.63 6.57
CA CYS A 345 -2.70 6.32 5.97
C CYS A 345 -2.98 5.26 7.06
N THR A 346 -4.14 5.27 7.69
CA THR A 346 -4.53 4.27 8.71
C THR A 346 -5.03 2.98 8.05
N THR A 347 -6.28 2.88 7.68
CA THR A 347 -6.87 1.67 7.07
C THR A 347 -6.21 1.27 5.77
N CYS A 348 -5.78 2.22 4.95
CA CYS A 348 -5.13 1.93 3.67
C CYS A 348 -3.81 1.13 3.82
N ILE A 349 -3.20 1.13 5.00
CA ILE A 349 -1.97 0.36 5.32
C ILE A 349 -2.23 -0.79 6.31
N GLY A 350 -3.49 -1.08 6.63
CA GLY A 350 -3.84 -2.18 7.52
C GLY A 350 -3.85 -1.85 9.01
N ASN A 351 -3.91 -0.56 9.36
CA ASN A 351 -3.98 -0.11 10.76
C ASN A 351 -5.43 0.14 11.23
N SER A 352 -6.39 -0.61 10.71
CA SER A 352 -7.79 -0.55 11.18
C SER A 352 -7.99 -1.21 12.55
N GLY A 353 -6.97 -1.90 13.05
CA GLY A 353 -7.13 -2.79 14.20
C GLY A 353 -7.93 -4.07 13.87
N PRO A 354 -8.09 -4.99 14.83
CA PRO A 354 -8.80 -6.25 14.63
C PRO A 354 -10.31 -6.05 14.42
N LEU A 355 -10.95 -7.01 13.79
CA LEU A 355 -12.39 -7.15 13.82
C LEU A 355 -12.82 -7.77 15.16
N HIS A 356 -14.13 -7.67 15.47
CA HIS A 356 -14.66 -8.37 16.64
C HIS A 356 -14.37 -9.89 16.52
N PRO A 357 -13.85 -10.56 17.59
CA PRO A 357 -13.42 -11.96 17.51
C PRO A 357 -14.50 -12.92 17.01
N ASN A 358 -15.78 -12.67 17.37
CA ASN A 358 -16.88 -13.49 16.88
C ASN A 358 -17.18 -13.26 15.40
N ILE A 359 -16.87 -12.09 14.85
CA ILE A 359 -16.92 -11.82 13.41
C ILE A 359 -15.80 -12.60 12.70
N GLU A 360 -14.56 -12.53 13.21
CA GLU A 360 -13.44 -13.30 12.66
C GLU A 360 -13.72 -14.81 12.70
N LYS A 361 -14.26 -15.29 13.81
CA LYS A 361 -14.68 -16.69 13.96
C LYS A 361 -15.72 -17.07 12.90
N ALA A 362 -16.75 -16.28 12.70
CA ALA A 362 -17.80 -16.53 11.71
C ALA A 362 -17.25 -16.50 10.27
N ILE A 363 -16.33 -15.57 9.95
CA ILE A 363 -15.66 -15.55 8.64
C ILE A 363 -14.96 -16.88 8.36
N HIS A 364 -14.27 -17.47 9.35
CA HIS A 364 -13.58 -18.73 9.20
C HIS A 364 -14.51 -19.92 9.20
N GLU A 365 -15.47 -19.97 10.11
CA GLU A 365 -16.39 -21.10 10.29
C GLU A 365 -17.25 -21.31 9.04
N TYR A 366 -17.74 -20.23 8.46
CA TYR A 366 -18.59 -20.26 7.26
C TYR A 366 -17.83 -19.95 5.97
N ASP A 367 -16.49 -19.85 6.03
CA ASP A 367 -15.61 -19.54 4.91
C ASP A 367 -16.12 -18.36 4.04
N LEU A 368 -16.46 -17.26 4.72
CA LEU A 368 -17.08 -16.09 4.09
C LEU A 368 -16.06 -15.27 3.29
N VAL A 369 -16.54 -14.69 2.20
CA VAL A 369 -15.85 -13.62 1.46
C VAL A 369 -16.43 -12.28 1.93
N ALA A 370 -15.89 -11.75 3.00
CA ALA A 370 -16.24 -10.44 3.53
C ALA A 370 -15.58 -9.32 2.72
N ALA A 371 -16.14 -8.11 2.81
CA ALA A 371 -15.70 -6.94 2.06
C ALA A 371 -15.24 -5.79 2.95
N SER A 372 -14.33 -4.97 2.43
CA SER A 372 -14.04 -3.63 2.91
C SER A 372 -14.29 -2.59 1.83
N VAL A 373 -14.70 -1.39 2.23
CA VAL A 373 -14.87 -0.22 1.38
C VAL A 373 -14.04 0.92 1.94
N LEU A 374 -13.19 1.54 1.11
CA LEU A 374 -12.27 2.57 1.60
C LEU A 374 -11.98 3.63 0.54
N SER A 375 -11.77 4.87 0.97
CA SER A 375 -11.36 5.98 0.12
C SER A 375 -9.84 6.06 -0.08
N GLY A 376 -9.17 4.91 -0.01
CA GLY A 376 -7.73 4.79 -0.22
C GLY A 376 -7.32 4.71 -1.68
N ASN A 377 -6.05 4.40 -1.92
CA ASN A 377 -5.48 4.17 -3.26
C ASN A 377 -4.98 2.74 -3.47
N ARG A 378 -4.99 1.89 -2.44
CA ARG A 378 -4.51 0.49 -2.50
C ARG A 378 -5.44 -0.46 -1.77
N ASN A 379 -5.76 -1.56 -2.43
CA ASN A 379 -6.70 -2.57 -1.94
C ASN A 379 -6.21 -4.01 -2.12
N PHE A 380 -4.90 -4.21 -2.06
CA PHE A 380 -4.31 -5.52 -2.21
C PHE A 380 -4.78 -6.49 -1.13
N GLU A 381 -4.85 -7.78 -1.45
CA GLU A 381 -5.22 -8.82 -0.49
C GLU A 381 -4.33 -8.80 0.75
N ALA A 382 -4.93 -9.01 1.92
CA ALA A 382 -4.31 -8.93 3.25
C ALA A 382 -3.65 -7.59 3.62
N ARG A 383 -3.79 -6.54 2.78
CA ARG A 383 -3.28 -5.22 3.09
C ARG A 383 -4.18 -4.45 4.05
N VAL A 384 -5.50 -4.46 3.81
CA VAL A 384 -6.47 -3.74 4.64
C VAL A 384 -6.72 -4.50 5.93
N HIS A 385 -7.03 -5.79 5.82
CA HIS A 385 -7.21 -6.69 6.95
C HIS A 385 -7.00 -8.15 6.51
N GLN A 386 -6.33 -8.97 7.36
CA GLN A 386 -5.96 -10.34 7.00
C GLN A 386 -7.14 -11.29 6.72
N HIS A 387 -8.31 -11.02 7.32
CA HIS A 387 -9.51 -11.85 7.16
C HIS A 387 -10.47 -11.35 6.07
N ILE A 388 -10.25 -10.13 5.53
CA ILE A 388 -11.08 -9.57 4.47
C ILE A 388 -10.43 -9.84 3.11
N LYS A 389 -11.17 -10.55 2.25
CA LYS A 389 -10.69 -10.98 0.93
C LYS A 389 -11.07 -10.01 -0.19
N ALA A 390 -12.17 -9.27 -0.05
CA ALA A 390 -12.68 -8.36 -1.07
C ALA A 390 -12.57 -6.90 -0.63
N ASN A 391 -11.66 -6.14 -1.25
CA ASN A 391 -11.37 -4.77 -0.86
C ASN A 391 -11.69 -3.82 -2.01
N PHE A 392 -12.57 -2.83 -1.79
CA PHE A 392 -13.01 -1.89 -2.82
C PHE A 392 -12.62 -0.45 -2.51
N LEU A 393 -11.97 0.19 -3.48
CA LEU A 393 -11.67 1.63 -3.46
C LEU A 393 -12.86 2.40 -4.02
N MET A 394 -13.21 3.50 -3.37
CA MET A 394 -14.32 4.37 -3.80
C MET A 394 -14.23 5.76 -3.17
N SER A 395 -15.07 6.67 -3.64
CA SER A 395 -15.14 8.02 -3.08
C SER A 395 -15.65 8.02 -1.62
N PRO A 396 -15.27 9.02 -0.79
CA PRO A 396 -15.76 9.15 0.59
C PRO A 396 -17.28 9.08 0.73
N PRO A 397 -18.12 9.73 -0.10
CA PRO A 397 -19.56 9.59 0.01
C PRO A 397 -20.04 8.16 -0.31
N LEU A 398 -19.41 7.44 -1.25
CA LEU A 398 -19.74 6.04 -1.51
C LEU A 398 -19.33 5.14 -0.34
N VAL A 399 -18.23 5.43 0.37
CA VAL A 399 -17.87 4.70 1.60
C VAL A 399 -19.00 4.80 2.63
N VAL A 400 -19.56 5.99 2.85
CA VAL A 400 -20.71 6.19 3.75
C VAL A 400 -21.94 5.43 3.24
N ALA A 401 -22.23 5.49 1.96
CA ALA A 401 -23.37 4.79 1.35
C ALA A 401 -23.27 3.26 1.52
N PHE A 402 -22.11 2.67 1.26
CA PHE A 402 -21.91 1.23 1.44
C PHE A 402 -21.84 0.79 2.90
N ALA A 403 -21.39 1.66 3.81
CA ALA A 403 -21.51 1.42 5.25
C ALA A 403 -22.97 1.29 5.69
N LEU A 404 -23.84 2.18 5.19
CA LEU A 404 -25.29 2.13 5.45
C LEU A 404 -25.95 0.90 4.81
N ALA A 405 -25.52 0.52 3.60
CA ALA A 405 -26.03 -0.68 2.91
C ALA A 405 -25.57 -1.99 3.56
N GLY A 406 -24.39 -2.00 4.23
CA GLY A 406 -23.78 -3.15 4.90
C GLY A 406 -23.36 -4.29 3.96
N ARG A 407 -23.44 -4.12 2.63
CA ARG A 407 -23.14 -5.16 1.64
C ARG A 407 -22.68 -4.56 0.31
N VAL A 408 -21.80 -5.28 -0.42
CA VAL A 408 -21.30 -4.86 -1.75
C VAL A 408 -22.12 -5.42 -2.91
N HIS A 409 -22.93 -6.47 -2.69
CA HIS A 409 -23.81 -7.07 -3.71
C HIS A 409 -25.16 -6.33 -3.79
N ILE A 410 -25.12 -5.02 -3.97
CA ILE A 410 -26.26 -4.12 -4.11
C ILE A 410 -26.10 -3.26 -5.36
N ASP A 411 -27.19 -3.00 -6.06
CA ASP A 411 -27.24 -1.98 -7.12
C ASP A 411 -27.74 -0.66 -6.53
N LEU A 412 -26.85 0.23 -6.16
CA LEU A 412 -27.16 1.53 -5.53
C LEU A 412 -28.01 2.46 -6.42
N SER A 413 -28.13 2.15 -7.72
CA SER A 413 -28.99 2.92 -8.65
C SER A 413 -30.47 2.54 -8.53
N ARG A 414 -30.76 1.33 -8.02
CA ARG A 414 -32.11 0.75 -8.01
C ARG A 414 -32.57 0.27 -6.64
N ASP A 415 -31.66 -0.32 -5.87
CA ASP A 415 -31.99 -0.95 -4.61
C ASP A 415 -31.98 0.07 -3.46
N PRO A 416 -32.88 -0.09 -2.47
CA PRO A 416 -32.85 0.74 -1.29
C PRO A 416 -31.62 0.41 -0.43
N LEU A 417 -30.98 1.46 0.12
CA LEU A 417 -29.90 1.34 1.09
C LEU A 417 -30.41 0.73 2.39
N ALA A 418 -31.47 1.31 2.92
CA ALA A 418 -32.09 0.94 4.18
C ALA A 418 -33.53 1.46 4.24
N LYS A 419 -34.24 1.15 5.34
CA LYS A 419 -35.51 1.79 5.69
C LYS A 419 -35.27 2.92 6.68
N ASP A 420 -35.94 4.05 6.48
CA ASP A 420 -35.91 5.18 7.39
C ASP A 420 -36.69 4.90 8.70
N LYS A 421 -36.69 5.89 9.61
CA LYS A 421 -37.41 5.82 10.88
C LYS A 421 -38.94 5.59 10.76
N ASP A 422 -39.51 5.91 9.60
CA ASP A 422 -40.94 5.74 9.28
C ASP A 422 -41.19 4.43 8.49
N GLY A 423 -40.16 3.60 8.31
CA GLY A 423 -40.22 2.32 7.59
C GLY A 423 -40.19 2.44 6.06
N LYS A 424 -40.00 3.64 5.52
CA LYS A 424 -39.93 3.91 4.07
C LYS A 424 -38.56 3.57 3.53
N GLU A 425 -38.51 3.01 2.34
CA GLU A 425 -37.28 2.74 1.63
C GLU A 425 -36.54 4.02 1.27
N THR A 426 -35.24 4.07 1.57
CA THR A 426 -34.34 5.18 1.26
C THR A 426 -33.30 4.73 0.25
N PHE A 427 -33.17 5.46 -0.85
CA PHE A 427 -32.28 5.18 -1.95
C PHE A 427 -31.06 6.13 -1.92
N LEU A 428 -29.98 5.77 -2.62
CA LEU A 428 -28.80 6.62 -2.70
C LEU A 428 -29.14 8.03 -3.25
N ARG A 429 -29.99 8.11 -4.25
CA ARG A 429 -30.43 9.39 -4.85
C ARG A 429 -31.13 10.32 -3.84
N ASP A 430 -31.70 9.80 -2.78
CA ASP A 430 -32.39 10.59 -1.73
C ASP A 430 -31.40 11.22 -0.74
N LEU A 431 -30.17 10.69 -0.70
CA LEU A 431 -29.10 11.11 0.21
C LEU A 431 -27.98 11.86 -0.51
N TRP A 432 -27.77 11.61 -1.81
CA TRP A 432 -26.66 12.20 -2.57
C TRP A 432 -26.79 13.73 -2.60
N PRO A 433 -25.75 14.48 -2.19
CA PRO A 433 -25.81 15.93 -2.22
C PRO A 433 -25.66 16.48 -3.64
N THR A 434 -26.34 17.56 -3.93
CA THR A 434 -26.18 18.29 -5.19
C THR A 434 -24.89 19.10 -5.19
N LEU A 435 -24.37 19.44 -6.37
CA LEU A 435 -23.20 20.33 -6.49
C LEU A 435 -23.43 21.70 -5.85
N SER A 436 -24.68 22.19 -5.87
CA SER A 436 -25.05 23.47 -5.22
C SER A 436 -24.92 23.40 -3.71
N GLU A 437 -25.40 22.31 -3.07
CA GLU A 437 -25.23 22.06 -1.63
C GLU A 437 -23.77 22.02 -1.24
N ILE A 438 -22.95 21.26 -2.01
CA ILE A 438 -21.51 21.13 -1.76
C ILE A 438 -20.83 22.51 -1.86
N ARG A 439 -21.07 23.27 -2.92
CA ARG A 439 -20.48 24.60 -3.12
C ARG A 439 -20.87 25.57 -2.01
N HIS A 440 -22.13 25.56 -1.59
CA HIS A 440 -22.60 26.42 -0.51
C HIS A 440 -21.85 26.17 0.79
N VAL A 441 -21.68 24.90 1.16
CA VAL A 441 -20.93 24.52 2.37
C VAL A 441 -19.44 24.85 2.21
N MET A 442 -18.85 24.60 1.04
CA MET A 442 -17.43 24.93 0.78
C MET A 442 -17.11 26.41 1.00
N GLN A 443 -18.00 27.32 0.61
CA GLN A 443 -17.81 28.77 0.80
C GLN A 443 -17.67 29.15 2.28
N SER A 444 -18.37 28.46 3.18
CA SER A 444 -18.29 28.69 4.63
C SER A 444 -17.19 27.89 5.33
N ALA A 445 -16.74 26.79 4.73
CA ALA A 445 -15.81 25.83 5.30
C ALA A 445 -14.35 26.23 5.17
N LEU A 446 -13.98 26.79 4.02
CA LEU A 446 -12.59 27.04 3.65
C LEU A 446 -12.24 28.53 3.82
N ALA A 447 -11.35 28.82 4.76
CA ALA A 447 -10.81 30.14 4.99
C ALA A 447 -9.27 30.09 5.02
N PRO A 448 -8.58 30.99 4.30
CA PRO A 448 -7.10 31.06 4.32
C PRO A 448 -6.52 31.19 5.72
N GLU A 449 -7.26 31.85 6.63
CA GLU A 449 -6.87 32.03 8.03
C GLU A 449 -6.77 30.70 8.79
N THR A 450 -7.61 29.71 8.47
CA THR A 450 -7.52 28.36 9.05
C THR A 450 -6.18 27.72 8.77
N PHE A 451 -5.72 27.77 7.53
CA PHE A 451 -4.41 27.23 7.17
C PHE A 451 -3.29 27.97 7.91
N ARG A 452 -3.30 29.31 7.93
CA ARG A 452 -2.31 30.09 8.65
C ARG A 452 -2.29 29.78 10.15
N LYS A 453 -3.45 29.69 10.78
CA LYS A 453 -3.58 29.40 12.22
C LYS A 453 -3.05 28.00 12.56
N LEU A 454 -3.44 26.96 11.80
CA LEU A 454 -3.10 25.58 12.09
C LEU A 454 -1.62 25.24 11.85
N TYR A 455 -0.94 26.01 10.97
CA TYR A 455 0.46 25.74 10.62
C TYR A 455 1.45 26.79 11.11
N ARG A 456 1.00 27.89 11.76
CA ARG A 456 1.89 28.96 12.21
C ARG A 456 2.92 28.54 13.22
N ASP A 457 2.56 27.69 14.15
CA ASP A 457 3.38 27.29 15.30
C ASP A 457 3.33 25.77 15.51
N PHE A 458 3.60 25.07 14.43
CA PHE A 458 3.46 23.63 14.38
C PHE A 458 4.33 22.91 15.44
N ALA A 459 5.54 23.38 15.66
CA ALA A 459 6.49 22.78 16.61
C ALA A 459 5.99 22.82 18.06
N ASN A 460 5.28 23.89 18.44
CA ASN A 460 4.82 24.07 19.83
C ASN A 460 3.39 23.55 20.08
N GLN A 461 2.69 23.09 19.04
CA GLN A 461 1.33 22.57 19.17
C GLN A 461 1.25 21.15 19.77
N ASN A 462 2.39 20.49 19.94
CA ASN A 462 2.45 19.18 20.57
C ASN A 462 3.50 19.19 21.71
N PRO A 463 3.12 19.56 22.93
CA PRO A 463 4.03 19.60 24.08
C PRO A 463 4.74 18.26 24.33
N LYS A 464 4.01 17.13 24.20
CA LYS A 464 4.60 15.79 24.37
C LYS A 464 5.72 15.47 23.37
N TRP A 465 5.65 16.04 22.15
CA TRP A 465 6.73 15.92 21.19
C TRP A 465 8.01 16.64 21.67
N ASN A 466 7.83 17.81 22.28
CA ASN A 466 8.94 18.62 22.79
C ASN A 466 9.54 18.04 24.07
N GLU A 467 8.80 17.20 24.79
CA GLU A 467 9.26 16.50 26.00
C GLU A 467 10.10 15.25 25.69
N ILE A 468 10.09 14.78 24.43
CA ILE A 468 10.89 13.62 24.02
C ILE A 468 12.37 13.99 24.14
N PRO A 469 13.16 13.29 25.00
CA PRO A 469 14.57 13.57 25.10
C PRO A 469 15.25 13.31 23.76
N SER A 470 15.96 14.30 23.25
CA SER A 470 16.81 14.17 22.07
C SER A 470 18.25 13.94 22.52
N SER A 471 18.94 12.99 21.89
CA SER A 471 20.37 12.84 22.07
C SER A 471 21.09 14.08 21.53
N THR A 472 22.00 14.63 22.30
CA THR A 472 22.92 15.68 21.88
C THR A 472 24.27 15.04 21.56
N GLY A 473 24.81 15.30 20.36
CA GLY A 473 26.10 14.77 19.93
C GLY A 473 26.08 14.34 18.46
N ASP A 474 27.27 14.10 17.92
CA ASP A 474 27.44 13.76 16.50
C ASP A 474 27.16 12.28 16.19
N VAL A 475 27.05 11.44 17.24
CA VAL A 475 26.83 10.00 17.11
C VAL A 475 25.55 9.60 17.83
N TYR A 476 24.65 8.92 17.12
CA TYR A 476 23.43 8.37 17.70
C TYR A 476 23.77 7.26 18.71
N GLN A 477 23.15 7.29 19.88
CA GLN A 477 23.31 6.27 20.91
C GLN A 477 22.23 5.18 20.72
N TRP A 478 22.64 4.03 20.20
CA TRP A 478 21.76 2.90 20.02
C TRP A 478 21.42 2.24 21.36
N ASP A 479 20.16 1.91 21.58
CA ASP A 479 19.71 1.10 22.71
C ASP A 479 19.61 -0.37 22.29
N GLU A 480 20.56 -1.19 22.70
CA GLU A 480 20.61 -2.63 22.42
C GLU A 480 19.41 -3.42 23.00
N LYS A 481 18.69 -2.83 23.97
CA LYS A 481 17.50 -3.44 24.56
C LYS A 481 16.22 -3.10 23.81
N SER A 482 16.26 -2.10 22.93
CA SER A 482 15.11 -1.74 22.11
C SER A 482 14.64 -2.95 21.31
N ASP A 483 13.33 -3.12 21.21
CA ASP A 483 12.68 -4.11 20.34
C ASP A 483 11.92 -3.45 19.19
N TYR A 484 12.21 -2.15 18.96
CA TYR A 484 11.63 -1.35 17.88
C TYR A 484 12.67 -0.72 16.95
N ILE A 485 13.84 -0.32 17.48
CA ILE A 485 14.87 0.39 16.71
C ILE A 485 16.21 -0.23 17.02
N HIS A 486 16.83 -0.86 16.02
CA HIS A 486 18.18 -1.42 16.10
C HIS A 486 19.15 -0.65 15.22
N GLU A 487 20.44 -0.77 15.53
CA GLU A 487 21.49 -0.34 14.61
C GLU A 487 21.38 -1.13 13.29
N PRO A 488 21.27 -0.45 12.15
CA PRO A 488 21.11 -1.13 10.87
C PRO A 488 22.29 -2.05 10.52
N PRO A 489 22.05 -3.32 10.11
CA PRO A 489 23.13 -4.30 9.89
C PRO A 489 23.89 -4.08 8.58
N PHE A 490 23.54 -3.07 7.77
CA PHE A 490 24.03 -2.90 6.40
C PHE A 490 25.48 -2.40 6.32
N PHE A 491 26.06 -1.93 7.44
CA PHE A 491 27.44 -1.46 7.54
C PHE A 491 28.33 -2.40 8.34
N GLN A 492 27.84 -3.55 8.76
CA GLN A 492 28.66 -4.55 9.43
C GLN A 492 29.75 -5.05 8.48
N ASN A 493 30.98 -5.17 9.00
CA ASN A 493 32.19 -5.53 8.23
C ASN A 493 32.48 -4.56 7.06
N PHE A 494 32.13 -3.28 7.22
CA PHE A 494 32.40 -2.25 6.22
C PHE A 494 33.91 -2.15 5.93
N SER A 495 34.27 -2.09 4.64
CA SER A 495 35.60 -1.85 4.13
C SER A 495 35.61 -0.66 3.18
N MET A 496 36.69 0.12 3.15
CA MET A 496 36.86 1.20 2.16
C MET A 496 37.03 0.67 0.73
N GLU A 497 37.56 -0.55 0.56
CA GLU A 497 37.65 -1.18 -0.75
C GLU A 497 36.31 -1.80 -1.13
N PRO A 498 35.75 -1.48 -2.31
CA PRO A 498 34.57 -2.17 -2.82
C PRO A 498 34.88 -3.63 -3.16
N GLY A 499 33.87 -4.47 -3.17
CA GLY A 499 33.98 -5.84 -3.64
C GLY A 499 34.12 -5.93 -5.15
N HIS A 500 34.26 -7.16 -5.64
CA HIS A 500 34.23 -7.48 -7.08
C HIS A 500 32.87 -8.04 -7.46
N ILE A 501 32.45 -7.82 -8.70
CA ILE A 501 31.27 -8.43 -9.27
C ILE A 501 31.64 -9.85 -9.73
N GLU A 502 31.14 -10.84 -8.99
CA GLU A 502 31.38 -12.25 -9.23
C GLU A 502 30.15 -12.95 -9.80
N GLU A 503 30.36 -14.05 -10.47
CA GLU A 503 29.31 -14.94 -10.90
C GLU A 503 28.62 -15.58 -9.69
N ILE A 504 27.30 -15.78 -9.78
CA ILE A 504 26.54 -16.47 -8.74
C ILE A 504 26.47 -17.94 -9.14
N ARG A 505 27.08 -18.82 -8.36
CA ARG A 505 27.16 -20.25 -8.68
C ARG A 505 26.53 -21.11 -7.59
N GLY A 506 25.81 -22.16 -8.00
CA GLY A 506 25.25 -23.15 -7.09
C GLY A 506 24.12 -22.62 -6.21
N ALA A 507 23.38 -21.60 -6.67
CA ALA A 507 22.30 -21.00 -5.92
C ALA A 507 21.05 -21.90 -5.85
N ARG A 508 20.28 -21.77 -4.76
CA ARG A 508 18.99 -22.45 -4.58
C ARG A 508 17.84 -21.47 -4.67
N ALA A 509 16.69 -21.92 -5.18
CA ALA A 509 15.47 -21.15 -5.13
C ALA A 509 14.95 -21.08 -3.69
N LEU A 510 14.76 -19.86 -3.16
CA LEU A 510 14.08 -19.62 -1.90
C LEU A 510 12.55 -19.51 -2.11
N GLY A 511 12.11 -19.10 -3.29
CA GLY A 511 10.72 -19.02 -3.67
C GLY A 511 10.52 -18.88 -5.18
N ILE A 512 9.43 -19.45 -5.67
CA ILE A 512 8.92 -19.26 -7.04
C ILE A 512 7.54 -18.64 -6.91
N PHE A 513 7.39 -17.42 -7.38
CA PHE A 513 6.16 -16.66 -7.25
C PHE A 513 5.51 -16.39 -8.61
N GLY A 514 4.18 -16.23 -8.61
CA GLY A 514 3.42 -15.87 -9.81
C GLY A 514 3.47 -14.37 -10.13
N ASP A 515 2.53 -13.93 -10.96
CA ASP A 515 2.39 -12.53 -11.37
C ASP A 515 1.87 -11.63 -10.25
N SER A 516 2.15 -10.33 -10.36
CA SER A 516 1.62 -9.26 -9.50
C SER A 516 1.91 -9.46 -8.01
N VAL A 517 3.08 -10.01 -7.67
CA VAL A 517 3.54 -10.07 -6.28
C VAL A 517 3.93 -8.68 -5.83
N THR A 518 3.15 -8.14 -4.90
CA THR A 518 3.32 -6.77 -4.41
C THR A 518 4.40 -6.67 -3.34
N THR A 519 4.87 -5.45 -3.07
CA THR A 519 5.75 -5.19 -1.92
C THR A 519 5.09 -5.54 -0.58
N ASP A 520 3.75 -5.56 -0.51
CA ASP A 520 2.99 -6.02 0.65
C ASP A 520 3.09 -7.54 0.86
N HIS A 521 3.20 -8.31 -0.22
CA HIS A 521 3.47 -9.75 -0.15
C HIS A 521 4.89 -10.03 0.33
N ILE A 522 5.87 -9.24 -0.15
CA ILE A 522 7.28 -9.42 0.19
C ILE A 522 7.57 -8.95 1.62
N SER A 523 7.08 -7.78 1.99
CA SER A 523 7.27 -7.18 3.32
C SER A 523 5.94 -6.71 3.89
N PRO A 524 5.24 -7.56 4.65
CA PRO A 524 3.95 -7.21 5.26
C PRO A 524 4.09 -6.08 6.28
N ALA A 525 3.01 -5.30 6.48
CA ALA A 525 2.93 -4.29 7.53
C ALA A 525 1.92 -4.66 8.63
N GLY A 526 1.10 -5.68 8.41
CA GLY A 526 0.03 -6.11 9.31
C GLY A 526 0.52 -6.79 10.58
N ALA A 527 -0.43 -7.34 11.33
CA ALA A 527 -0.20 -8.01 12.60
C ALA A 527 0.78 -9.18 12.51
N ILE A 528 1.57 -9.38 13.55
CA ILE A 528 2.54 -10.47 13.69
C ILE A 528 1.84 -11.64 14.37
N LYS A 529 1.87 -12.83 13.76
CA LYS A 529 1.30 -14.06 14.34
C LYS A 529 2.29 -14.70 15.29
N GLU A 530 1.81 -15.24 16.42
CA GLU A 530 2.63 -15.95 17.41
C GLU A 530 3.45 -17.09 16.81
N THR A 531 2.84 -17.87 15.92
CA THR A 531 3.47 -19.02 15.28
C THR A 531 4.46 -18.68 14.19
N SER A 532 4.51 -17.39 13.76
CA SER A 532 5.44 -16.93 12.74
C SER A 532 6.89 -16.89 13.28
N PRO A 533 7.91 -16.90 12.40
CA PRO A 533 9.29 -16.70 12.85
C PRO A 533 9.49 -15.41 13.65
N ALA A 534 8.83 -14.32 13.27
CA ALA A 534 8.88 -13.05 14.00
C ALA A 534 8.19 -13.14 15.37
N GLY A 535 7.02 -13.80 15.45
CA GLY A 535 6.32 -14.00 16.73
C GLY A 535 7.14 -14.85 17.70
N ARG A 536 7.71 -15.97 17.23
CA ARG A 536 8.63 -16.80 18.05
C ARG A 536 9.83 -16.00 18.56
N TYR A 537 10.39 -15.12 17.72
CA TYR A 537 11.49 -14.25 18.12
C TYR A 537 11.06 -13.28 19.23
N LEU A 538 9.93 -12.58 19.06
CA LEU A 538 9.41 -11.64 20.05
C LEU A 538 9.12 -12.35 21.40
N MET A 539 8.50 -13.52 21.37
CA MET A 539 8.28 -14.33 22.58
C MET A 539 9.60 -14.73 23.25
N SER A 540 10.64 -15.06 22.49
CA SER A 540 11.96 -15.36 23.05
C SER A 540 12.64 -14.16 23.73
N ARG A 541 12.22 -12.94 23.38
CA ARG A 541 12.59 -11.68 24.03
C ARG A 541 11.72 -11.35 25.24
N GLY A 542 10.73 -12.17 25.56
CA GLY A 542 9.79 -11.97 26.66
C GLY A 542 8.60 -11.09 26.32
N ILE A 543 8.44 -10.68 25.05
CA ILE A 543 7.32 -9.85 24.61
C ILE A 543 6.09 -10.74 24.43
N GLN A 544 4.97 -10.33 25.04
CA GLN A 544 3.73 -11.09 24.95
C GLN A 544 3.03 -10.84 23.62
N SER A 545 2.20 -11.77 23.17
CA SER A 545 1.49 -11.67 21.88
C SER A 545 0.64 -10.42 21.73
N ARG A 546 0.03 -9.95 22.81
CA ARG A 546 -0.74 -8.69 22.86
C ARG A 546 0.10 -7.45 22.54
N ASP A 547 1.43 -7.52 22.81
CA ASP A 547 2.36 -6.42 22.68
C ASP A 547 3.20 -6.53 21.38
N PHE A 548 2.90 -7.53 20.53
CA PHE A 548 3.61 -7.73 19.27
C PHE A 548 3.46 -6.55 18.32
N ASN A 549 2.29 -5.90 18.36
CA ASN A 549 1.96 -4.84 17.44
C ASN A 549 2.01 -5.34 15.97
N SER A 550 2.56 -4.59 15.05
CA SER A 550 2.60 -4.92 13.63
C SER A 550 4.02 -4.87 13.06
N TYR A 551 4.25 -5.53 11.94
CA TYR A 551 5.50 -5.39 11.19
C TYR A 551 5.77 -3.92 10.82
N GLY A 552 4.72 -3.15 10.47
CA GLY A 552 4.86 -1.73 10.17
C GLY A 552 5.36 -0.89 11.33
N SER A 553 4.91 -1.20 12.55
CA SER A 553 5.36 -0.51 13.78
C SER A 553 6.80 -0.88 14.16
N ARG A 554 7.23 -2.11 13.87
CA ARG A 554 8.56 -2.64 14.19
C ARG A 554 9.56 -2.55 13.03
N ARG A 555 9.28 -1.73 12.03
CA ARG A 555 10.16 -1.61 10.83
C ARG A 555 11.57 -1.09 11.11
N GLY A 556 11.85 -0.59 12.30
CA GLY A 556 13.18 -0.25 12.78
C GLY A 556 13.94 -1.42 13.43
N ASP A 557 13.28 -2.58 13.65
CA ASP A 557 13.86 -3.82 14.13
C ASP A 557 14.16 -4.75 12.95
N ASP A 558 15.41 -4.84 12.54
CA ASP A 558 15.87 -5.65 11.42
C ASP A 558 15.62 -7.15 11.64
N LEU A 559 15.68 -7.61 12.89
CA LEU A 559 15.48 -9.01 13.23
C LEU A 559 14.02 -9.44 13.09
N VAL A 560 13.07 -8.56 13.45
CA VAL A 560 11.64 -8.78 13.19
C VAL A 560 11.35 -8.69 11.70
N MET A 561 11.88 -7.68 11.01
CA MET A 561 11.56 -7.46 9.60
C MET A 561 12.15 -8.52 8.67
N THR A 562 13.35 -9.02 8.95
CA THR A 562 13.93 -10.14 8.19
C THR A 562 13.08 -11.42 8.34
N ARG A 563 12.58 -11.70 9.56
CA ARG A 563 11.67 -12.83 9.83
C ARG A 563 10.29 -12.63 9.21
N GLY A 564 9.88 -11.38 8.98
CA GLY A 564 8.65 -11.00 8.31
C GLY A 564 8.74 -10.98 6.78
N THR A 565 9.95 -11.06 6.22
CA THR A 565 10.13 -11.03 4.76
C THR A 565 9.53 -12.29 4.14
N PHE A 566 8.63 -12.11 3.15
CA PHE A 566 7.78 -13.14 2.54
C PHE A 566 6.80 -13.83 3.53
N ALA A 567 6.53 -13.26 4.69
CA ALA A 567 5.60 -13.85 5.67
C ALA A 567 4.13 -13.40 5.49
N ASN A 568 3.79 -12.74 4.38
CA ASN A 568 2.40 -12.36 4.11
C ASN A 568 1.51 -13.60 4.04
N VAL A 569 0.34 -13.54 4.68
CA VAL A 569 -0.59 -14.68 4.81
C VAL A 569 -1.24 -15.09 3.49
N ARG A 570 -1.13 -14.30 2.43
CA ARG A 570 -1.71 -14.55 1.10
C ARG A 570 -0.66 -14.83 0.03
N ILE A 571 0.62 -14.73 0.34
CA ILE A 571 1.65 -15.07 -0.63
C ILE A 571 1.55 -16.55 -1.01
N LYS A 572 1.69 -16.83 -2.31
CA LYS A 572 1.65 -18.19 -2.85
C LYS A 572 2.99 -18.54 -3.43
N ASN A 573 3.67 -19.49 -2.80
CA ASN A 573 4.92 -20.04 -3.31
C ASN A 573 4.62 -21.29 -4.14
N LEU A 574 4.92 -21.24 -5.44
CA LEU A 574 4.66 -22.34 -6.37
C LEU A 574 5.52 -23.58 -6.10
N MET A 575 6.56 -23.47 -5.27
CA MET A 575 7.30 -24.63 -4.75
C MET A 575 6.46 -25.48 -3.79
N VAL A 576 5.38 -24.90 -3.22
CA VAL A 576 4.47 -25.55 -2.28
C VAL A 576 3.04 -25.37 -2.75
N PRO A 577 2.64 -26.02 -3.85
CA PRO A 577 1.30 -25.82 -4.44
C PRO A 577 0.18 -26.10 -3.45
N GLY A 578 -0.88 -25.26 -3.51
CA GLY A 578 -2.06 -25.42 -2.64
C GLY A 578 -1.92 -24.81 -1.25
N THR A 579 -0.77 -24.21 -0.90
CA THR A 579 -0.58 -23.47 0.35
C THR A 579 -0.56 -21.97 0.14
N GLU A 580 -0.98 -21.24 1.17
CA GLU A 580 -0.82 -19.79 1.29
C GLU A 580 0.03 -19.46 2.51
N GLY A 581 0.76 -18.34 2.45
CA GLY A 581 1.64 -17.88 3.52
C GLY A 581 3.12 -18.08 3.23
N GLY A 582 3.96 -17.63 4.14
CA GLY A 582 5.42 -17.57 4.00
C GLY A 582 6.11 -18.92 4.15
N VAL A 583 5.76 -19.91 3.36
CA VAL A 583 6.33 -21.27 3.38
C VAL A 583 7.08 -21.59 2.09
N THR A 584 8.09 -22.45 2.19
CA THR A 584 8.90 -22.94 1.07
C THR A 584 9.33 -24.37 1.29
N LYS A 585 10.05 -24.94 0.32
CA LYS A 585 10.76 -26.20 0.43
C LYS A 585 12.26 -25.98 0.55
N TYR A 586 12.87 -26.64 1.50
CA TYR A 586 14.32 -26.70 1.67
C TYR A 586 14.87 -28.00 1.10
N PHE A 587 15.80 -27.93 0.14
CA PHE A 587 16.36 -29.10 -0.53
C PHE A 587 17.80 -29.42 -0.09
N GLY A 588 18.40 -28.65 0.82
CA GLY A 588 19.81 -28.78 1.18
C GLY A 588 20.79 -28.27 0.12
N PRO A 589 22.06 -28.02 0.51
CA PRO A 589 23.04 -27.42 -0.41
C PRO A 589 23.57 -28.42 -1.47
N SER A 590 23.66 -29.71 -1.14
CA SER A 590 24.24 -30.76 -1.98
C SER A 590 23.21 -31.70 -2.60
N TRP A 591 21.94 -31.34 -2.57
CA TRP A 591 20.89 -32.17 -3.11
C TRP A 591 21.00 -32.29 -4.66
N THR A 592 21.18 -33.50 -5.16
CA THR A 592 21.40 -33.79 -6.59
C THR A 592 20.23 -34.53 -7.25
N GLY A 593 19.10 -34.65 -6.55
CA GLY A 593 17.87 -35.24 -7.12
C GLY A 593 17.89 -36.78 -7.23
N GLY A 594 18.69 -37.48 -6.43
CA GLY A 594 18.94 -38.91 -6.57
C GLY A 594 17.91 -39.86 -5.99
N SER A 595 16.97 -39.43 -5.18
CA SER A 595 15.94 -40.28 -4.60
C SER A 595 14.53 -39.87 -5.03
N LYS A 596 13.71 -40.86 -5.39
CA LYS A 596 12.28 -40.65 -5.72
C LYS A 596 11.45 -40.12 -4.53
N ASN A 597 12.00 -40.16 -3.31
CA ASN A 597 11.32 -39.75 -2.07
C ASN A 597 11.82 -38.44 -1.50
N ASP A 598 12.69 -37.68 -2.23
CA ASP A 598 13.25 -36.43 -1.75
C ASP A 598 12.42 -35.24 -2.26
N GLU A 599 11.29 -34.99 -1.58
CA GLU A 599 10.34 -33.94 -1.93
C GLU A 599 10.73 -32.56 -1.38
N GLY A 600 11.86 -32.47 -0.66
CA GLY A 600 12.26 -31.29 0.10
C GLY A 600 11.46 -31.11 1.40
N GLU A 601 12.08 -30.50 2.39
CA GLU A 601 11.46 -30.21 3.69
C GLU A 601 10.66 -28.93 3.65
N GLN A 602 9.36 -28.96 3.92
CA GLN A 602 8.51 -27.78 3.97
C GLN A 602 8.71 -27.02 5.29
N MET A 603 8.99 -25.73 5.22
CA MET A 603 9.19 -24.88 6.39
C MET A 603 8.92 -23.39 6.07
N PRO A 604 8.88 -22.49 7.09
CA PRO A 604 8.87 -21.07 6.86
C PRO A 604 10.06 -20.58 6.00
N ILE A 605 9.83 -19.61 5.13
CA ILE A 605 10.87 -19.07 4.22
C ILE A 605 12.09 -18.59 5.00
N PHE A 606 11.88 -17.90 6.14
CA PHE A 606 12.98 -17.46 7.01
C PHE A 606 13.83 -18.66 7.52
N ASP A 607 13.17 -19.69 8.02
CA ASP A 607 13.87 -20.85 8.60
C ASP A 607 14.70 -21.58 7.51
N ALA A 608 14.17 -21.69 6.28
CA ALA A 608 14.91 -22.23 5.14
C ALA A 608 16.12 -21.37 4.76
N ALA A 609 15.93 -20.05 4.72
CA ALA A 609 17.02 -19.12 4.42
C ALA A 609 18.15 -19.23 5.45
N MET A 610 17.84 -19.38 6.74
CA MET A 610 18.86 -19.57 7.79
C MET A 610 19.62 -20.89 7.62
N LYS A 611 18.95 -21.99 7.28
CA LYS A 611 19.62 -23.26 6.97
C LYS A 611 20.57 -23.13 5.77
N TYR A 612 20.19 -22.40 4.73
CA TYR A 612 21.09 -22.12 3.59
C TYR A 612 22.24 -21.19 3.97
N ALA A 613 22.03 -20.25 4.88
CA ALA A 613 23.08 -19.36 5.39
C ALA A 613 24.18 -20.12 6.14
N GLU A 614 23.81 -21.14 6.97
CA GLU A 614 24.76 -22.02 7.67
C GLU A 614 25.74 -22.71 6.69
N THR A 615 25.25 -23.06 5.51
CA THR A 615 26.04 -23.74 4.46
C THR A 615 26.63 -22.75 3.43
N LYS A 616 26.44 -21.44 3.61
CA LYS A 616 26.84 -20.37 2.69
C LYS A 616 26.32 -20.56 1.27
N THR A 617 25.18 -21.20 1.12
CA THR A 617 24.54 -21.43 -0.17
C THR A 617 23.84 -20.15 -0.65
N PRO A 618 24.18 -19.59 -1.81
CA PRO A 618 23.52 -18.42 -2.35
C PRO A 618 22.07 -18.74 -2.72
N LEU A 619 21.19 -17.73 -2.63
CA LEU A 619 19.77 -17.88 -2.89
C LEU A 619 19.31 -17.01 -4.06
N VAL A 620 18.28 -17.48 -4.78
CA VAL A 620 17.56 -16.74 -5.81
C VAL A 620 16.07 -16.79 -5.57
N ILE A 621 15.36 -15.79 -6.08
CA ILE A 621 13.90 -15.74 -6.19
C ILE A 621 13.54 -15.74 -7.67
N LEU A 622 12.53 -16.55 -8.03
CA LEU A 622 11.93 -16.50 -9.36
C LEU A 622 10.53 -15.90 -9.23
N ALA A 623 10.13 -15.05 -10.18
CA ALA A 623 8.83 -14.38 -10.13
C ALA A 623 8.24 -14.15 -11.54
N GLY A 624 6.93 -13.88 -11.58
CA GLY A 624 6.20 -13.56 -12.80
C GLY A 624 6.27 -12.06 -13.16
N HIS A 625 5.20 -11.56 -13.77
CA HIS A 625 5.07 -10.16 -14.18
C HIS A 625 4.79 -9.23 -13.01
N GLU A 626 5.19 -7.94 -13.15
CA GLU A 626 4.92 -6.85 -12.20
C GLU A 626 5.45 -7.12 -10.77
N TYR A 627 6.60 -7.80 -10.65
CA TYR A 627 7.18 -8.10 -9.34
C TYR A 627 7.54 -6.82 -8.58
N GLY A 628 7.06 -6.72 -7.34
CA GLY A 628 7.30 -5.59 -6.46
C GLY A 628 6.35 -4.41 -6.68
N SER A 629 5.18 -4.62 -7.31
CA SER A 629 4.14 -3.59 -7.43
C SER A 629 3.63 -3.12 -6.07
N GLY A 630 3.07 -1.92 -6.00
CA GLY A 630 2.51 -1.35 -4.78
C GLY A 630 3.34 -0.23 -4.17
N SER A 631 3.41 -0.16 -2.82
CA SER A 631 4.14 0.91 -2.15
C SER A 631 5.67 0.68 -2.18
N SER A 632 6.43 1.79 -2.09
CA SER A 632 7.90 1.75 -2.04
C SER A 632 8.39 1.24 -0.68
N ARG A 633 8.21 -0.04 -0.40
CA ARG A 633 8.70 -0.65 0.85
C ARG A 633 10.15 -1.06 0.69
N ASP A 634 11.05 -0.36 1.35
CA ASP A 634 12.48 -0.67 1.38
C ASP A 634 12.75 -2.06 1.90
N TRP A 635 12.01 -2.46 2.93
CA TRP A 635 12.14 -3.79 3.53
C TRP A 635 11.84 -4.94 2.55
N ALA A 636 11.12 -4.68 1.47
CA ALA A 636 10.99 -5.68 0.40
C ALA A 636 12.34 -6.00 -0.26
N ALA A 637 13.27 -5.06 -0.30
CA ALA A 637 14.63 -5.28 -0.79
C ALA A 637 15.62 -5.55 0.37
N LYS A 638 15.54 -4.80 1.47
CA LYS A 638 16.37 -4.97 2.67
C LYS A 638 16.26 -6.40 3.22
N GLY A 639 15.03 -6.87 3.45
CA GLY A 639 14.78 -8.22 3.94
C GLY A 639 15.20 -9.32 2.95
N THR A 640 14.94 -9.11 1.66
CA THR A 640 15.39 -10.01 0.59
C THR A 640 16.91 -10.21 0.64
N ARG A 641 17.69 -9.11 0.77
CA ARG A 641 19.15 -9.19 0.96
C ARG A 641 19.53 -9.94 2.24
N LEU A 642 18.88 -9.61 3.37
CA LEU A 642 19.22 -10.20 4.68
C LEU A 642 18.89 -11.70 4.76
N LEU A 643 17.94 -12.19 3.96
CA LEU A 643 17.70 -13.62 3.77
C LEU A 643 18.78 -14.32 2.92
N GLY A 644 19.77 -13.59 2.40
CA GLY A 644 20.85 -14.19 1.59
C GLY A 644 20.55 -14.30 0.09
N VAL A 645 19.47 -13.71 -0.39
CA VAL A 645 19.11 -13.67 -1.82
C VAL A 645 20.11 -12.81 -2.57
N LYS A 646 20.74 -13.37 -3.61
CA LYS A 646 21.72 -12.70 -4.46
C LYS A 646 21.08 -12.12 -5.72
N ALA A 647 20.06 -12.79 -6.25
CA ALA A 647 19.39 -12.32 -7.46
C ALA A 647 17.88 -12.62 -7.40
N VAL A 648 17.12 -11.75 -8.05
CA VAL A 648 15.70 -11.96 -8.35
C VAL A 648 15.53 -12.02 -9.86
N ILE A 649 14.94 -13.09 -10.36
CA ILE A 649 14.71 -13.32 -11.79
C ILE A 649 13.21 -13.26 -12.02
N ALA A 650 12.72 -12.24 -12.73
CA ALA A 650 11.28 -12.02 -12.93
C ALA A 650 10.94 -11.78 -14.41
N ALA A 651 9.68 -12.01 -14.78
CA ALA A 651 9.20 -11.67 -16.12
C ALA A 651 9.16 -10.16 -16.34
N SER A 652 8.79 -9.38 -15.30
CA SER A 652 8.96 -7.92 -15.28
C SER A 652 8.98 -7.38 -13.85
N PHE A 653 9.49 -6.17 -13.67
CA PHE A 653 9.62 -5.49 -12.38
C PHE A 653 8.86 -4.18 -12.37
N GLU A 654 8.31 -3.83 -11.22
CA GLU A 654 7.94 -2.46 -10.93
C GLU A 654 9.18 -1.60 -10.64
N ARG A 655 9.17 -0.36 -11.12
CA ARG A 655 10.33 0.53 -11.14
C ARG A 655 11.02 0.70 -9.79
N ILE A 656 10.26 1.11 -8.77
CA ILE A 656 10.81 1.44 -7.44
C ILE A 656 11.43 0.20 -6.80
N HIS A 657 10.78 -0.96 -6.90
CA HIS A 657 11.28 -2.18 -6.29
C HIS A 657 12.54 -2.68 -7.00
N ARG A 658 12.60 -2.60 -8.35
CA ARG A 658 13.80 -2.90 -9.13
C ARG A 658 15.00 -2.04 -8.66
N SER A 659 14.77 -0.72 -8.52
CA SER A 659 15.77 0.23 -8.04
C SER A 659 16.23 -0.09 -6.62
N ASN A 660 15.28 -0.40 -5.71
CA ASN A 660 15.60 -0.80 -4.34
C ASN A 660 16.41 -2.08 -4.26
N LEU A 661 16.16 -3.08 -5.13
CA LEU A 661 16.97 -4.30 -5.19
C LEU A 661 18.43 -3.98 -5.52
N VAL A 662 18.67 -3.18 -6.58
CA VAL A 662 20.04 -2.72 -6.94
C VAL A 662 20.65 -1.91 -5.80
N GLY A 663 19.87 -0.98 -5.22
CA GLY A 663 20.27 -0.15 -4.08
C GLY A 663 20.66 -0.95 -2.84
N MET A 664 20.20 -2.18 -2.73
CA MET A 664 20.58 -3.12 -1.67
C MET A 664 21.60 -4.17 -2.12
N GLY A 665 22.14 -4.11 -3.35
CA GLY A 665 23.10 -5.07 -3.86
C GLY A 665 22.50 -6.45 -4.18
N VAL A 666 21.20 -6.50 -4.47
CA VAL A 666 20.51 -7.67 -5.01
C VAL A 666 20.32 -7.50 -6.51
N LEU A 667 20.70 -8.49 -7.30
CA LEU A 667 20.72 -8.41 -8.76
C LEU A 667 19.34 -8.66 -9.37
N PRO A 668 18.68 -7.68 -10.00
CA PRO A 668 17.44 -7.93 -10.74
C PRO A 668 17.76 -8.42 -12.16
N LEU A 669 17.17 -9.54 -12.55
CA LEU A 669 17.31 -10.17 -13.87
C LEU A 669 15.92 -10.37 -14.49
N GLN A 670 15.79 -10.13 -15.76
CA GLN A 670 14.51 -10.27 -16.47
C GLN A 670 14.55 -11.40 -17.47
N PHE A 671 13.56 -12.27 -17.41
CA PHE A 671 13.33 -13.30 -18.40
C PHE A 671 13.06 -12.71 -19.79
N PRO A 672 13.40 -13.41 -20.89
CA PRO A 672 12.92 -13.07 -22.22
C PRO A 672 11.38 -13.11 -22.29
N ASP A 673 10.79 -12.42 -23.25
CA ASP A 673 9.36 -12.40 -23.45
C ASP A 673 8.79 -13.82 -23.63
N GLY A 674 7.72 -14.12 -22.93
CA GLY A 674 7.06 -15.43 -22.95
C GLY A 674 7.76 -16.52 -22.13
N VAL A 675 8.92 -16.25 -21.53
CA VAL A 675 9.64 -17.17 -20.63
C VAL A 675 9.31 -16.85 -19.18
N THR A 676 8.93 -17.85 -18.41
CA THR A 676 8.65 -17.78 -16.98
C THR A 676 9.17 -19.04 -16.28
N ALA A 677 9.24 -19.03 -14.95
CA ALA A 677 9.57 -20.23 -14.18
C ALA A 677 8.62 -21.39 -14.52
N GLN A 678 7.34 -21.11 -14.72
CA GLN A 678 6.31 -22.10 -15.06
C GLN A 678 6.52 -22.66 -16.48
N SER A 679 6.81 -21.78 -17.48
CA SER A 679 7.07 -22.25 -18.86
C SER A 679 8.33 -23.10 -18.95
N LEU A 680 9.28 -22.88 -18.03
CA LEU A 680 10.50 -23.69 -17.90
C LEU A 680 10.29 -24.97 -17.08
N GLY A 681 9.11 -25.15 -16.48
CA GLY A 681 8.76 -26.31 -15.65
C GLY A 681 9.57 -26.40 -14.37
N LEU A 682 9.94 -25.27 -13.76
CA LEU A 682 10.75 -25.20 -12.54
C LEU A 682 9.87 -25.46 -11.31
N ASP A 683 10.35 -26.29 -10.40
CA ASP A 683 9.70 -26.65 -9.13
C ASP A 683 10.47 -26.21 -7.88
N GLY A 684 11.69 -25.61 -8.07
CA GLY A 684 12.56 -25.11 -7.00
C GLY A 684 13.60 -26.11 -6.51
N SER A 685 13.60 -27.33 -7.02
CA SER A 685 14.62 -28.34 -6.70
C SER A 685 15.93 -28.13 -7.48
N GLU A 686 15.92 -27.27 -8.48
CA GLU A 686 17.04 -27.00 -9.37
C GLU A 686 18.16 -26.25 -8.66
N ILE A 687 19.36 -26.35 -9.26
CA ILE A 687 20.52 -25.51 -8.94
C ILE A 687 20.66 -24.46 -10.01
N PHE A 688 20.87 -23.23 -9.58
CA PHE A 688 20.96 -22.07 -10.45
C PHE A 688 22.37 -21.50 -10.42
N SER A 689 22.90 -21.13 -11.60
CA SER A 689 24.10 -20.31 -11.71
C SER A 689 23.88 -19.18 -12.69
N ILE A 690 24.38 -18.00 -12.35
CA ILE A 690 24.30 -16.81 -13.19
C ILE A 690 25.72 -16.51 -13.63
N THR A 691 26.00 -16.70 -14.93
CA THR A 691 27.30 -16.58 -15.52
C THR A 691 27.39 -15.41 -16.52
N GLY A 692 28.59 -14.91 -16.78
CA GLY A 692 28.80 -13.71 -17.59
C GLY A 692 28.76 -12.42 -16.78
N LEU A 693 28.83 -12.51 -15.45
CA LEU A 693 29.02 -11.38 -14.54
C LEU A 693 30.51 -11.13 -14.32
N SER A 694 30.91 -9.86 -14.33
CA SER A 694 32.26 -9.40 -14.01
C SER A 694 32.24 -7.90 -13.73
N ASP A 695 33.34 -7.33 -13.28
CA ASP A 695 33.48 -5.87 -13.10
C ASP A 695 33.26 -5.05 -14.37
N ALA A 696 33.25 -5.69 -15.54
CA ALA A 696 33.06 -5.06 -16.86
C ALA A 696 31.62 -5.14 -17.39
N ILE A 697 30.62 -5.54 -16.56
CA ILE A 697 29.22 -5.55 -16.99
C ILE A 697 28.74 -4.16 -17.43
N LYS A 698 27.73 -4.16 -18.30
CA LYS A 698 27.11 -2.95 -18.84
C LYS A 698 25.60 -2.93 -18.51
N PRO A 699 25.00 -1.73 -18.41
CA PRO A 699 23.56 -1.62 -18.24
C PRO A 699 22.80 -2.38 -19.32
N GLY A 700 21.77 -3.13 -18.91
CA GLY A 700 20.93 -3.90 -19.81
C GLY A 700 21.60 -5.08 -20.53
N GLN A 701 22.82 -5.46 -20.14
CA GLN A 701 23.52 -6.61 -20.70
C GLN A 701 22.74 -7.91 -20.55
N SER A 702 22.85 -8.80 -21.53
CA SER A 702 22.37 -10.18 -21.38
C SER A 702 23.44 -11.03 -20.69
N VAL A 703 22.99 -11.80 -19.69
CA VAL A 703 23.81 -12.79 -18.96
C VAL A 703 23.12 -14.15 -19.02
N SER A 704 23.81 -15.21 -18.65
CA SER A 704 23.26 -16.57 -18.76
C SER A 704 22.76 -17.07 -17.39
N LEU A 705 21.51 -17.49 -17.33
CA LEU A 705 20.95 -18.27 -16.24
C LEU A 705 21.11 -19.75 -16.58
N GLU A 706 22.05 -20.41 -15.94
CA GLU A 706 22.25 -21.85 -16.06
C GLU A 706 21.39 -22.56 -15.01
N ILE A 707 20.63 -23.56 -15.45
CA ILE A 707 19.70 -24.32 -14.63
C ILE A 707 20.08 -25.80 -14.70
N GLU A 708 20.39 -26.38 -13.57
CA GLU A 708 20.73 -27.79 -13.43
C GLU A 708 19.67 -28.50 -12.57
N GLY A 709 18.94 -29.45 -13.16
CA GLY A 709 17.82 -30.10 -12.49
C GLY A 709 17.57 -31.51 -12.99
N LYS A 710 16.54 -32.18 -12.45
CA LYS A 710 16.04 -33.47 -12.90
C LYS A 710 15.56 -33.39 -14.36
N ASP A 711 15.63 -34.53 -15.07
CA ASP A 711 15.21 -34.68 -16.44
C ASP A 711 13.82 -34.04 -16.71
N GLY A 712 13.80 -33.01 -17.58
CA GLY A 712 12.56 -32.42 -18.10
C GLY A 712 11.89 -33.36 -19.10
N PRO A 713 10.63 -33.05 -19.56
CA PRO A 713 9.89 -33.92 -20.48
C PRO A 713 10.70 -34.27 -21.73
N ALA A 714 10.69 -35.55 -22.06
CA ALA A 714 11.51 -36.18 -23.08
C ALA A 714 11.32 -35.59 -24.48
N SER A 715 12.11 -34.59 -24.84
CA SER A 715 12.28 -34.15 -26.23
C SER A 715 13.72 -33.80 -26.64
N ALA A 716 14.73 -34.13 -25.85
CA ALA A 716 16.13 -34.06 -26.27
C ALA A 716 16.92 -35.25 -25.72
N LYS A 717 17.69 -35.89 -26.56
CA LYS A 717 18.48 -37.07 -26.28
C LYS A 717 19.35 -36.93 -25.03
N ALA A 718 19.08 -37.79 -24.02
CA ALA A 718 19.82 -37.86 -22.78
C ALA A 718 21.27 -38.29 -23.01
N THR A 719 22.20 -37.48 -22.57
CA THR A 719 23.56 -37.91 -22.19
C THR A 719 23.61 -38.01 -20.66
N ALA A 720 24.18 -39.06 -20.13
CA ALA A 720 24.29 -39.35 -18.71
C ALA A 720 25.08 -38.21 -17.98
N GLY A 721 24.34 -37.39 -17.24
CA GLY A 721 24.76 -36.20 -16.52
C GLY A 721 23.63 -35.19 -16.59
N GLY A 722 23.04 -34.75 -15.46
CA GLY A 722 21.87 -33.89 -15.41
C GLY A 722 21.89 -32.79 -16.46
N GLN A 723 20.76 -32.58 -17.18
CA GLN A 723 20.70 -31.62 -18.28
C GLN A 723 20.89 -30.19 -17.77
N LYS A 724 21.99 -29.55 -18.13
CA LYS A 724 22.17 -28.11 -17.97
C LYS A 724 21.41 -27.39 -19.09
N ARG A 725 20.51 -26.50 -18.69
CA ARG A 725 19.82 -25.58 -19.60
C ARG A 725 20.36 -24.16 -19.37
N ALA A 726 20.59 -23.42 -20.41
CA ALA A 726 20.99 -22.01 -20.32
C ALA A 726 19.87 -21.13 -20.89
N VAL A 727 19.47 -20.13 -20.15
CA VAL A 727 18.45 -19.14 -20.55
C VAL A 727 19.11 -17.76 -20.52
N PRO A 728 19.12 -17.02 -21.64
CA PRO A 728 19.61 -15.64 -21.63
C PRO A 728 18.64 -14.77 -20.82
N VAL A 729 19.14 -14.05 -19.83
CA VAL A 729 18.35 -13.12 -19.02
C VAL A 729 18.95 -11.73 -19.09
N LYS A 730 18.11 -10.70 -19.09
CA LYS A 730 18.53 -9.31 -19.18
C LYS A 730 18.87 -8.77 -17.79
N LEU A 731 20.06 -8.20 -17.64
CA LEU A 731 20.44 -7.47 -16.45
C LEU A 731 19.62 -6.17 -16.33
N ARG A 732 18.89 -6.02 -15.24
CA ARG A 732 18.05 -4.84 -14.98
C ARG A 732 18.76 -3.85 -14.06
N ILE A 733 20.05 -3.68 -14.29
CA ILE A 733 20.80 -2.48 -13.95
C ILE A 733 20.68 -1.56 -15.15
N ASP A 734 19.97 -0.44 -15.01
CA ASP A 734 19.52 0.36 -16.14
C ASP A 734 20.43 1.57 -16.40
N THR A 735 21.28 1.96 -15.43
CA THR A 735 22.22 3.09 -15.55
C THR A 735 23.65 2.71 -15.14
N PRO A 736 24.69 3.42 -15.66
CA PRO A 736 26.08 3.14 -15.29
C PRO A 736 26.36 3.27 -13.79
N ILE A 737 25.77 4.24 -13.11
CA ILE A 737 25.99 4.45 -11.68
C ILE A 737 25.42 3.30 -10.83
N GLU A 738 24.36 2.65 -11.29
CA GLU A 738 23.80 1.49 -10.60
C GLU A 738 24.76 0.29 -10.60
N ILE A 739 25.68 0.20 -11.57
CA ILE A 739 26.78 -0.80 -11.55
C ILE A 739 27.69 -0.52 -10.37
N ASP A 740 28.02 0.75 -10.12
CA ASP A 740 28.83 1.12 -8.97
C ASP A 740 28.10 0.84 -7.67
N TYR A 741 26.79 1.14 -7.59
CA TYR A 741 25.99 0.77 -6.40
C TYR A 741 26.04 -0.74 -6.15
N TYR A 742 25.84 -1.56 -7.18
CA TYR A 742 25.88 -3.01 -7.06
C TYR A 742 27.27 -3.52 -6.65
N ARG A 743 28.36 -3.02 -7.27
CA ARG A 743 29.75 -3.35 -6.92
C ARG A 743 30.08 -3.02 -5.47
N HIS A 744 29.56 -1.92 -4.97
CA HIS A 744 29.78 -1.48 -3.59
C HIS A 744 28.89 -2.22 -2.56
N GLY A 745 28.04 -3.15 -3.01
CA GLY A 745 27.09 -3.87 -2.16
C GLY A 745 25.85 -3.06 -1.78
N GLY A 746 25.56 -1.99 -2.53
CA GLY A 746 24.40 -1.12 -2.39
C GLY A 746 24.76 0.36 -2.39
N ILE A 747 23.72 1.20 -2.52
CA ILE A 747 23.89 2.66 -2.60
C ILE A 747 24.41 3.26 -1.29
N LEU A 748 23.98 2.79 -0.13
CA LEU A 748 24.42 3.33 1.16
C LEU A 748 25.90 3.08 1.44
N PRO A 749 26.46 1.87 1.25
CA PRO A 749 27.90 1.65 1.34
C PRO A 749 28.69 2.45 0.30
N PHE A 750 28.15 2.65 -0.92
CA PHE A 750 28.76 3.51 -1.94
C PHE A 750 28.87 4.95 -1.45
N VAL A 751 27.79 5.52 -0.95
CA VAL A 751 27.74 6.90 -0.41
C VAL A 751 28.69 7.06 0.77
N LEU A 752 28.69 6.11 1.71
CA LEU A 752 29.57 6.16 2.88
C LEU A 752 31.04 6.19 2.46
N ARG A 753 31.46 5.36 1.48
CA ARG A 753 32.84 5.42 0.97
C ARG A 753 33.19 6.78 0.37
N GLN A 754 32.25 7.38 -0.38
CA GLN A 754 32.46 8.71 -0.94
C GLN A 754 32.60 9.82 0.14
N LEU A 755 31.79 9.73 1.19
CA LEU A 755 31.87 10.69 2.29
C LEU A 755 33.20 10.55 3.04
N LEU A 756 33.61 9.33 3.37
CA LEU A 756 34.86 9.05 4.05
C LEU A 756 36.10 9.38 3.20
N ALA A 757 36.03 9.27 1.89
CA ALA A 757 37.12 9.66 0.98
C ALA A 757 37.28 11.18 0.85
N LYS A 758 36.29 11.97 1.24
CA LYS A 758 36.33 13.44 1.24
C LYS A 758 36.67 14.02 2.60
N ALA A 759 36.51 13.25 3.67
CA ALA A 759 36.89 13.62 5.04
C ALA A 759 38.39 13.43 5.28
#